data_995f8fb577527256b2e13426c1ee739c
#
_entry.id   995f8fb577527256b2e13426c1ee739c
#
_cell.length_a   1.000
_cell.length_b   1.000
_cell.length_c   1.000
_cell.angle_alpha   90.00
_cell.angle_beta   90.00
_cell.angle_gamma   90.00
#
_symmetry.space_group_name_H-M   'P 1'
#
loop_
_entity.id
_entity.type
_entity.pdbx_description
1 polymer ?
#
loop_
_entity_poly.entity_id
_entity_poly.type
_entity_poly.pdbx_seq_one_letter_code
_entity_poly.pdbx_strand_id
1 'polypeptide(L)'
;MTPKKLLTIQFVALFALLSIPALQASAQNTSVQPRITQAVDETQLTVLKHNTYPLARAEFDRGPAPASLPMENMLLVLKRSPEQEAALDKLMAEQLDKSSPNFHKWLTPVQFGQQFGPAEQDIQTITSWLGSHGFQVVDVANGRTVINFSGNAGQVQQAFHTAIHSYVVNGEQHWANSSDPQIPTALTPVIVGVNTLHNFRWKPAHVHAGEFIKSKETGKVTAVNPNFTFAGGCGAPGANCFGVGPGDFATIYNVLPRWTANNDGTGVIIAVVGQTDINGADDTQFRTIFGLPVPGPIRADGTSLLLNIIQNPDAGDPGTIGPAPGSNDDEAEADIDTQWSGAVAKGATIDYVKSASTNASNGVDLSATYIVDNHLAPILTESYGACEAELGSAGNMFYFSLWQMAAANGMSVFIAAGDQGSAACDVGSDITAATSGLQVSGFASTPFNVAVGGTDFNDIDSNGNVLSQFWSSSNTTNASVTQESAVSYIPEVVWNNSCSSNLWAVIGASSDPLANCNNTGLNGQGVVGGGGGVSACTFGNPVDAAACIGGYTKPSWQAGSGVPNDGKRDIPDISFFSGSGFFNASFYIVCQMDANSGAGSSTSSCNLTTPFLDFQGFGGTSVATPAMAGIMAMVVQQTGEMQGNPNPVHYALAAQANIFHAITGTNAMPCTPGTPDCTDASGGDTFGITTVQTGPLAGALGYGASNGFNLAGGLGSANVANFVTAFASAVIAPDFSVTLPATPPTPTTVTLTSGGSGNTTVTLTGTTGYTGTVTLSCSGLPTGTTCAFTPSAPVSVTGTTAVPVSLVLTNTASGMLTPMGHRSTPTAAQVGSGRLMLLFVGFAIMWLGIQAGRRKLRWSVVASLLLVGSLLGIAACGGSSSHSTPPPPPPTVANQTVVVIATDGTKTHSTYLLLTVQ
;
A
#
# COMPACT_ATOMS: atom_id res chain seq x y z
N MET A 1 -61.02 27.54 69.88
CA MET A 1 -61.60 26.33 70.49
C MET A 1 -60.83 25.18 69.88
N THR A 2 -60.00 24.67 70.66
CA THR A 2 -59.64 23.31 71.09
C THR A 2 -59.77 22.15 70.17
N PRO A 3 -58.97 21.19 70.48
CA PRO A 3 -58.12 20.36 69.57
C PRO A 3 -58.59 18.91 69.54
N LYS A 4 -58.06 18.09 68.68
CA LYS A 4 -58.00 16.61 68.94
C LYS A 4 -56.88 16.00 68.10
N LYS A 5 -55.90 15.61 68.82
CA LYS A 5 -55.44 14.25 69.20
C LYS A 5 -55.05 13.33 68.02
N LEU A 6 -53.78 13.24 67.93
CA LEU A 6 -52.89 12.09 67.76
C LEU A 6 -53.56 10.71 67.81
N LEU A 7 -53.30 9.88 66.85
CA LEU A 7 -53.21 8.42 67.03
C LEU A 7 -52.03 7.92 66.15
N THR A 8 -50.98 7.55 66.80
CA THR A 8 -49.83 6.91 66.27
C THR A 8 -50.12 5.43 66.12
N ILE A 9 -50.04 4.92 64.92
CA ILE A 9 -49.99 3.47 64.67
C ILE A 9 -48.61 3.21 64.08
N GLN A 10 -47.75 2.59 64.90
CA GLN A 10 -46.50 1.97 64.47
C GLN A 10 -46.77 0.70 63.67
N PHE A 11 -46.53 0.70 62.36
CA PHE A 11 -46.38 -0.50 61.58
C PHE A 11 -44.89 -0.81 61.55
N VAL A 12 -44.46 -1.77 62.33
CA VAL A 12 -43.16 -2.43 62.17
C VAL A 12 -43.27 -3.34 60.96
N ALA A 13 -42.87 -2.84 59.81
CA ALA A 13 -42.61 -3.67 58.64
C ALA A 13 -41.18 -4.20 58.75
N LEU A 14 -41.07 -5.47 59.04
CA LEU A 14 -39.83 -6.26 58.98
C LEU A 14 -39.35 -6.34 57.49
N PHE A 15 -38.50 -5.42 57.06
CA PHE A 15 -37.81 -5.53 55.79
C PHE A 15 -36.65 -6.49 55.98
N ALA A 16 -36.84 -7.76 55.61
CA ALA A 16 -35.73 -8.68 55.38
C ALA A 16 -34.93 -8.13 54.19
N LEU A 17 -33.80 -7.47 54.44
CA LEU A 17 -32.81 -7.13 53.47
C LEU A 17 -32.22 -8.44 52.93
N LEU A 18 -32.73 -8.92 51.81
CA LEU A 18 -31.96 -9.78 50.89
C LEU A 18 -30.84 -8.93 50.31
N SER A 19 -29.71 -8.92 50.96
CA SER A 19 -28.43 -8.50 50.37
C SER A 19 -28.07 -9.50 49.26
N ILE A 20 -28.54 -9.21 48.04
CA ILE A 20 -27.95 -9.75 46.84
C ILE A 20 -26.57 -9.09 46.77
N PRO A 21 -25.45 -9.82 46.88
CA PRO A 21 -24.19 -9.25 46.49
C PRO A 21 -24.31 -8.91 45.00
N ALA A 22 -24.41 -7.60 44.70
CA ALA A 22 -24.06 -7.16 43.35
C ALA A 22 -22.64 -7.69 43.14
N LEU A 23 -22.52 -8.73 42.35
CA LEU A 23 -21.28 -9.01 41.68
C LEU A 23 -21.00 -7.76 40.81
N GLN A 24 -20.32 -6.79 41.45
CA GLN A 24 -19.48 -5.90 40.65
C GLN A 24 -18.49 -6.84 39.97
N ALA A 25 -18.75 -7.15 38.72
CA ALA A 25 -17.71 -7.53 37.81
C ALA A 25 -16.73 -6.37 37.86
N SER A 26 -15.76 -6.44 38.77
CA SER A 26 -14.54 -5.69 38.69
C SER A 26 -14.00 -6.07 37.30
N ALA A 27 -14.11 -5.15 36.34
CA ALA A 27 -13.21 -5.18 35.22
C ALA A 27 -11.83 -5.23 35.90
N GLN A 28 -11.22 -6.39 35.93
CA GLN A 28 -9.83 -6.50 36.29
C GLN A 28 -9.12 -5.66 35.21
N ASN A 29 -8.70 -4.46 35.59
CA ASN A 29 -7.60 -3.78 34.94
C ASN A 29 -6.40 -4.71 35.11
N THR A 30 -6.30 -5.75 34.29
CA THR A 30 -5.07 -6.52 34.15
C THR A 30 -4.10 -5.57 33.49
N SER A 31 -3.29 -4.91 34.28
CA SER A 31 -2.20 -4.09 33.78
C SER A 31 -1.40 -4.94 32.80
N VAL A 32 -1.16 -4.38 31.60
CA VAL A 32 -0.33 -5.03 30.58
C VAL A 32 1.00 -5.45 31.23
N GLN A 33 1.38 -6.71 31.09
CA GLN A 33 2.60 -7.22 31.70
C GLN A 33 3.83 -6.76 30.93
N PRO A 34 4.88 -6.31 31.63
CA PRO A 34 6.14 -5.97 30.99
C PRO A 34 6.75 -7.17 30.25
N ARG A 35 7.27 -6.92 29.06
CA ARG A 35 7.93 -7.92 28.22
C ARG A 35 9.44 -7.77 28.20
N ILE A 36 9.97 -6.61 28.58
CA ILE A 36 11.39 -6.38 28.82
C ILE A 36 11.69 -6.85 30.24
N THR A 37 12.06 -8.13 30.38
CA THR A 37 12.29 -8.77 31.68
C THR A 37 13.77 -8.93 32.04
N GLN A 38 14.66 -8.63 31.09
CA GLN A 38 16.12 -8.69 31.26
C GLN A 38 16.69 -7.27 31.33
N ALA A 39 17.83 -7.13 32.00
CA ALA A 39 18.57 -5.87 31.94
C ALA A 39 19.06 -5.61 30.52
N VAL A 40 19.04 -4.34 30.11
CA VAL A 40 19.59 -3.91 28.82
C VAL A 40 21.11 -4.10 28.86
N ASP A 41 21.63 -4.91 27.97
CA ASP A 41 23.06 -5.25 27.85
C ASP A 41 23.51 -4.94 26.42
N GLU A 42 24.32 -3.89 26.27
CA GLU A 42 24.86 -3.40 24.99
C GLU A 42 25.85 -4.39 24.35
N THR A 43 26.26 -5.44 25.04
CA THR A 43 27.12 -6.50 24.49
C THR A 43 26.35 -7.64 23.84
N GLN A 44 25.02 -7.69 24.06
CA GLN A 44 24.11 -8.71 23.55
C GLN A 44 23.16 -8.09 22.54
N LEU A 45 23.53 -8.12 21.26
CA LEU A 45 22.80 -7.44 20.20
C LEU A 45 22.00 -8.38 19.33
N THR A 46 20.89 -7.90 18.81
CA THR A 46 20.05 -8.57 17.81
C THR A 46 19.89 -7.66 16.60
N VAL A 47 20.08 -8.22 15.41
CA VAL A 47 19.86 -7.52 14.13
C VAL A 47 18.35 -7.39 13.85
N LEU A 48 17.89 -6.19 13.57
CA LEU A 48 16.55 -5.88 13.10
C LEU A 48 16.54 -6.03 11.57
N LYS A 49 16.30 -7.26 11.09
CA LYS A 49 16.41 -7.62 9.68
C LYS A 49 15.40 -6.89 8.81
N HIS A 50 15.81 -6.62 7.56
CA HIS A 50 14.97 -6.00 6.53
C HIS A 50 14.49 -4.58 6.91
N ASN A 51 15.41 -3.79 7.47
CA ASN A 51 15.23 -2.38 7.81
C ASN A 51 16.29 -1.49 7.13
N THR A 52 16.74 -1.90 5.95
CA THR A 52 17.62 -1.13 5.07
C THR A 52 16.90 -0.86 3.76
N TYR A 53 16.86 0.41 3.33
CA TYR A 53 16.15 0.78 2.11
C TYR A 53 16.76 0.11 0.87
N PRO A 54 15.95 -0.41 -0.07
CA PRO A 54 16.46 -1.20 -1.22
C PRO A 54 17.47 -0.49 -2.12
N LEU A 55 17.40 0.84 -2.25
CA LEU A 55 18.35 1.63 -3.04
C LEU A 55 19.59 2.08 -2.24
N ALA A 56 19.67 1.77 -0.94
CA ALA A 56 20.89 1.99 -0.14
C ALA A 56 21.94 0.90 -0.43
N ARG A 57 22.40 0.84 -1.69
CA ARG A 57 23.32 -0.18 -2.23
C ARG A 57 24.72 0.38 -2.49
N ALA A 58 25.72 -0.51 -2.50
CA ALA A 58 27.12 -0.15 -2.67
C ALA A 58 27.41 0.64 -3.96
N GLU A 59 26.68 0.41 -5.04
CA GLU A 59 26.84 1.13 -6.30
C GLU A 59 26.48 2.62 -6.22
N PHE A 60 25.54 2.97 -5.34
CA PHE A 60 25.10 4.35 -5.11
C PHE A 60 25.78 5.01 -3.92
N ASP A 61 26.51 4.25 -3.08
CA ASP A 61 27.14 4.70 -1.84
C ASP A 61 28.28 5.70 -2.13
N ARG A 62 28.26 6.83 -1.42
CA ARG A 62 29.27 7.90 -1.46
C ARG A 62 30.01 8.06 -0.13
N GLY A 63 29.82 7.13 0.80
CA GLY A 63 30.48 7.10 2.09
C GLY A 63 29.64 7.65 3.24
N PRO A 64 30.19 7.60 4.48
CA PRO A 64 29.47 7.98 5.68
C PRO A 64 29.06 9.45 5.71
N ALA A 65 27.88 9.71 6.22
CA ALA A 65 27.39 11.04 6.52
C ALA A 65 28.20 11.70 7.66
N PRO A 66 28.23 13.03 7.74
CA PRO A 66 28.77 13.71 8.91
C PRO A 66 28.06 13.23 10.19
N ALA A 67 28.80 12.93 11.24
CA ALA A 67 28.22 12.48 12.51
C ALA A 67 27.21 13.49 13.12
N SER A 68 27.36 14.78 12.78
CA SER A 68 26.45 15.86 13.19
C SER A 68 25.20 16.01 12.30
N LEU A 69 25.02 15.18 11.25
CA LEU A 69 23.82 15.25 10.41
C LEU A 69 22.57 15.08 11.29
N PRO A 70 21.64 16.05 11.30
CA PRO A 70 20.41 15.92 12.07
C PRO A 70 19.58 14.71 11.59
N MET A 71 19.11 13.92 12.54
CA MET A 71 18.17 12.81 12.35
C MET A 71 16.98 13.11 13.27
N GLU A 72 16.02 13.86 12.75
CA GLU A 72 14.90 14.39 13.53
C GLU A 72 13.64 13.59 13.31
N ASN A 73 12.79 13.51 14.33
CA ASN A 73 11.48 12.85 14.29
C ASN A 73 11.53 11.38 13.83
N MET A 74 12.55 10.64 14.21
CA MET A 74 12.61 9.19 13.98
C MET A 74 11.49 8.49 14.75
N LEU A 75 10.78 7.57 14.10
CA LEU A 75 9.68 6.83 14.71
C LEU A 75 10.12 5.40 15.07
N LEU A 76 10.35 5.14 16.36
CA LEU A 76 10.64 3.79 16.85
C LEU A 76 9.34 2.99 16.93
N VAL A 77 9.20 1.99 16.09
CA VAL A 77 7.97 1.17 15.97
C VAL A 77 7.94 0.10 17.06
N LEU A 78 6.84 0.07 17.79
CA LEU A 78 6.61 -0.86 18.89
C LEU A 78 5.61 -1.95 18.49
N LYS A 79 5.72 -3.13 19.11
CA LYS A 79 4.80 -4.25 18.91
C LYS A 79 4.21 -4.73 20.22
N ARG A 80 2.99 -5.22 20.14
CA ARG A 80 2.26 -5.87 21.25
C ARG A 80 2.56 -7.36 21.31
N SER A 81 2.09 -8.04 22.36
CA SER A 81 2.19 -9.49 22.45
C SER A 81 1.17 -10.20 21.54
N PRO A 82 1.39 -11.45 21.15
CA PRO A 82 0.40 -12.22 20.38
C PRO A 82 -0.96 -12.33 21.07
N GLU A 83 -0.98 -12.39 22.41
CA GLU A 83 -2.22 -12.45 23.18
C GLU A 83 -2.97 -11.11 23.12
N GLN A 84 -2.26 -9.97 23.15
CA GLN A 84 -2.85 -8.66 22.97
C GLN A 84 -3.39 -8.49 21.57
N GLU A 85 -2.66 -8.97 20.54
CA GLU A 85 -3.10 -8.95 19.15
C GLU A 85 -4.42 -9.71 18.97
N ALA A 86 -4.48 -10.96 19.45
CA ALA A 86 -5.68 -11.77 19.38
C ALA A 86 -6.88 -11.16 20.14
N ALA A 87 -6.62 -10.49 21.28
CA ALA A 87 -7.65 -9.79 22.02
C ALA A 87 -8.17 -8.54 21.31
N LEU A 88 -7.29 -7.80 20.62
CA LEU A 88 -7.64 -6.64 19.79
C LEU A 88 -8.47 -7.08 18.57
N ASP A 89 -8.03 -8.09 17.84
CA ASP A 89 -8.76 -8.64 16.69
C ASP A 89 -10.19 -9.05 17.08
N LYS A 90 -10.31 -9.71 18.24
CA LYS A 90 -11.62 -10.07 18.78
C LYS A 90 -12.47 -8.84 19.08
N LEU A 91 -11.92 -7.82 19.74
CA LEU A 91 -12.63 -6.59 20.06
C LEU A 91 -13.07 -5.88 18.77
N MET A 92 -12.20 -5.77 17.78
CA MET A 92 -12.52 -5.12 16.50
C MET A 92 -13.64 -5.86 15.74
N ALA A 93 -13.62 -7.19 15.75
CA ALA A 93 -14.73 -7.99 15.19
C ALA A 93 -16.04 -7.74 15.95
N GLU A 94 -15.99 -7.62 17.28
CA GLU A 94 -17.15 -7.30 18.11
C GLU A 94 -17.66 -5.86 17.91
N GLN A 95 -16.78 -4.91 17.61
CA GLN A 95 -17.15 -3.51 17.29
C GLN A 95 -17.95 -3.41 15.98
N LEU A 96 -17.80 -4.34 15.06
CA LEU A 96 -18.50 -4.37 13.78
C LEU A 96 -19.75 -5.31 13.79
N ASP A 97 -19.95 -6.07 14.86
CA ASP A 97 -21.08 -6.99 15.01
C ASP A 97 -22.27 -6.31 15.70
N LYS A 98 -23.35 -6.02 14.98
CA LYS A 98 -24.58 -5.39 15.50
C LYS A 98 -25.21 -6.13 16.68
N SER A 99 -24.94 -7.43 16.84
CA SER A 99 -25.45 -8.24 17.96
C SER A 99 -24.53 -8.22 19.21
N SER A 100 -23.32 -7.69 19.06
CA SER A 100 -22.35 -7.60 20.14
C SER A 100 -22.66 -6.44 21.11
N PRO A 101 -22.45 -6.62 22.42
CA PRO A 101 -22.50 -5.50 23.37
C PRO A 101 -21.38 -4.45 23.11
N ASN A 102 -20.37 -4.79 22.30
CA ASN A 102 -19.28 -3.89 21.93
C ASN A 102 -19.51 -3.18 20.59
N PHE A 103 -20.66 -3.39 19.92
CA PHE A 103 -20.98 -2.74 18.65
C PHE A 103 -20.79 -1.23 18.73
N HIS A 104 -19.98 -0.68 17.85
CA HIS A 104 -19.60 0.74 17.75
C HIS A 104 -19.09 1.37 19.05
N LYS A 105 -18.58 0.57 19.98
CA LYS A 105 -17.88 1.08 21.18
C LYS A 105 -16.41 1.28 20.85
N TRP A 106 -16.15 2.41 20.22
CA TRP A 106 -14.80 2.79 19.79
C TRP A 106 -13.89 3.13 20.99
N LEU A 107 -12.62 2.82 20.85
CA LEU A 107 -11.61 3.20 21.83
C LEU A 107 -11.13 4.63 21.55
N THR A 108 -10.69 5.33 22.59
CA THR A 108 -9.80 6.47 22.38
C THR A 108 -8.36 5.99 22.18
N PRO A 109 -7.48 6.78 21.53
CA PRO A 109 -6.06 6.42 21.39
C PRO A 109 -5.40 6.07 22.73
N VAL A 110 -5.69 6.82 23.78
CA VAL A 110 -5.20 6.54 25.15
C VAL A 110 -5.71 5.19 25.67
N GLN A 111 -6.99 4.87 25.46
CA GLN A 111 -7.54 3.58 25.87
C GLN A 111 -6.91 2.43 25.08
N PHE A 112 -6.69 2.63 23.77
CA PHE A 112 -5.99 1.67 22.93
C PHE A 112 -4.58 1.41 23.46
N GLY A 113 -3.78 2.46 23.72
CA GLY A 113 -2.44 2.33 24.25
C GLY A 113 -2.37 1.64 25.62
N GLN A 114 -3.34 1.93 26.50
CA GLN A 114 -3.41 1.32 27.83
C GLN A 114 -3.79 -0.17 27.81
N GLN A 115 -4.63 -0.59 26.86
CA GLN A 115 -5.13 -1.97 26.79
C GLN A 115 -4.28 -2.86 25.88
N PHE A 116 -3.79 -2.30 24.77
CA PHE A 116 -3.18 -3.08 23.70
C PHE A 116 -1.73 -2.62 23.36
N GLY A 117 -1.28 -1.48 23.84
CA GLY A 117 0.10 -1.05 23.71
C GLY A 117 1.04 -1.79 24.66
N PRO A 118 2.37 -1.58 24.55
CA PRO A 118 3.36 -2.06 25.50
C PRO A 118 3.09 -1.55 26.91
N ALA A 119 3.58 -2.29 27.92
CA ALA A 119 3.50 -1.88 29.32
C ALA A 119 4.24 -0.56 29.56
N GLU A 120 3.76 0.22 30.49
CA GLU A 120 4.41 1.48 30.88
C GLU A 120 5.88 1.30 31.28
N GLN A 121 6.18 0.20 31.96
CA GLN A 121 7.55 -0.15 32.35
C GLN A 121 8.45 -0.40 31.12
N ASP A 122 7.92 -1.03 30.06
CA ASP A 122 8.66 -1.25 28.82
C ASP A 122 8.96 0.08 28.12
N ILE A 123 7.97 0.98 28.05
CA ILE A 123 8.14 2.34 27.50
C ILE A 123 9.22 3.09 28.28
N GLN A 124 9.18 3.07 29.60
CA GLN A 124 10.20 3.73 30.46
C GLN A 124 11.59 3.13 30.23
N THR A 125 11.71 1.84 30.05
CA THR A 125 12.99 1.17 29.76
C THR A 125 13.55 1.63 28.41
N ILE A 126 12.71 1.69 27.37
CA ILE A 126 13.11 2.10 26.03
C ILE A 126 13.48 3.58 25.99
N THR A 127 12.65 4.46 26.56
CA THR A 127 12.94 5.92 26.61
C THR A 127 14.19 6.22 27.43
N SER A 128 14.45 5.49 28.50
CA SER A 128 15.70 5.59 29.27
C SER A 128 16.91 5.15 28.47
N TRP A 129 16.78 4.08 27.70
CA TRP A 129 17.82 3.60 26.81
C TRP A 129 18.15 4.64 25.71
N LEU A 130 17.13 5.18 25.01
CA LEU A 130 17.33 6.28 24.05
C LEU A 130 18.02 7.49 24.70
N GLY A 131 17.56 7.92 25.88
CA GLY A 131 18.15 9.02 26.62
C GLY A 131 19.61 8.77 27.03
N SER A 132 20.01 7.52 27.35
CA SER A 132 21.38 7.16 27.69
C SER A 132 22.35 7.30 26.49
N HIS A 133 21.84 7.21 25.26
CA HIS A 133 22.56 7.48 24.02
C HIS A 133 22.46 8.95 23.58
N GLY A 134 21.86 9.83 24.41
CA GLY A 134 21.77 11.26 24.16
C GLY A 134 20.67 11.66 23.16
N PHE A 135 19.76 10.77 22.78
CA PHE A 135 18.59 11.13 21.99
C PHE A 135 17.59 11.92 22.84
N GLN A 136 16.89 12.84 22.19
CA GLN A 136 15.74 13.51 22.74
C GLN A 136 14.47 12.75 22.36
N VAL A 137 13.75 12.22 23.33
CA VAL A 137 12.39 11.71 23.13
C VAL A 137 11.47 12.92 22.95
N VAL A 138 10.84 13.05 21.81
CA VAL A 138 9.91 14.13 21.45
C VAL A 138 8.55 13.82 22.04
N ASP A 139 8.03 12.62 21.75
CA ASP A 139 6.73 12.14 22.21
C ASP A 139 6.67 10.61 22.28
N VAL A 140 5.76 10.10 23.08
CA VAL A 140 5.30 8.71 23.07
C VAL A 140 3.84 8.73 22.65
N ALA A 141 3.53 8.22 21.46
CA ALA A 141 2.17 8.24 20.95
C ALA A 141 1.16 7.69 21.98
N ASN A 142 -0.02 8.31 22.07
CA ASN A 142 -1.10 7.90 22.99
C ASN A 142 -1.47 6.41 22.80
N GLY A 143 -1.44 5.94 21.54
CA GLY A 143 -1.67 4.54 21.18
C GLY A 143 -0.51 3.61 21.53
N ARG A 144 0.64 4.13 21.96
CA ARG A 144 1.87 3.37 22.24
C ARG A 144 2.33 2.49 21.08
N THR A 145 2.06 2.92 19.85
CA THR A 145 2.49 2.22 18.63
C THR A 145 3.89 2.66 18.21
N VAL A 146 4.25 3.91 18.51
CA VAL A 146 5.56 4.51 18.19
C VAL A 146 6.07 5.39 19.32
N ILE A 147 7.40 5.58 19.35
CA ILE A 147 8.08 6.62 20.12
C ILE A 147 8.76 7.55 19.11
N ASN A 148 8.40 8.85 19.13
CA ASN A 148 9.06 9.87 18.33
C ASN A 148 10.31 10.36 19.08
N PHE A 149 11.48 10.32 18.42
CA PHE A 149 12.74 10.76 19.02
C PHE A 149 13.66 11.40 17.99
N SER A 150 14.54 12.27 18.43
CA SER A 150 15.45 13.05 17.60
C SER A 150 16.89 12.96 18.08
N GLY A 151 17.84 13.09 17.13
CA GLY A 151 19.27 13.09 17.42
C GLY A 151 20.10 13.41 16.17
N ASN A 152 21.22 12.74 16.03
CA ASN A 152 22.12 12.89 14.88
C ASN A 152 22.67 11.53 14.41
N ALA A 153 23.29 11.51 13.21
CA ALA A 153 23.84 10.29 12.61
C ALA A 153 24.88 9.57 13.49
N GLY A 154 25.67 10.33 14.28
CA GLY A 154 26.64 9.74 15.22
C GLY A 154 25.97 8.99 16.37
N GLN A 155 24.87 9.51 16.89
CA GLN A 155 24.06 8.83 17.91
C GLN A 155 23.38 7.59 17.35
N VAL A 156 22.84 7.66 16.11
CA VAL A 156 22.28 6.49 15.41
C VAL A 156 23.33 5.40 15.29
N GLN A 157 24.56 5.75 14.87
CA GLN A 157 25.66 4.77 14.75
C GLN A 157 26.01 4.11 16.09
N GLN A 158 26.00 4.86 17.18
CA GLN A 158 26.33 4.34 18.51
C GLN A 158 25.25 3.44 19.11
N ALA A 159 23.98 3.83 18.98
CA ALA A 159 22.85 3.13 19.60
C ALA A 159 22.32 1.97 18.74
N PHE A 160 22.26 2.17 17.41
CA PHE A 160 21.67 1.21 16.49
C PHE A 160 22.71 0.44 15.67
N HIS A 161 24.00 0.65 15.91
CA HIS A 161 25.13 -0.07 15.28
C HIS A 161 25.08 -0.08 13.75
N THR A 162 24.52 0.96 13.15
CA THR A 162 24.49 1.19 11.71
C THR A 162 24.90 2.62 11.40
N ALA A 163 25.70 2.81 10.36
CA ALA A 163 26.12 4.15 9.93
C ALA A 163 25.12 4.72 8.92
N ILE A 164 24.85 6.02 9.01
CA ILE A 164 24.15 6.73 7.94
C ILE A 164 25.15 7.08 6.86
N HIS A 165 24.86 6.71 5.61
CA HIS A 165 25.66 7.01 4.44
C HIS A 165 24.93 7.98 3.50
N SER A 166 25.69 8.64 2.64
CA SER A 166 25.17 9.37 1.49
C SER A 166 25.07 8.43 0.29
N TYR A 167 23.98 8.49 -0.42
CA TYR A 167 23.73 7.77 -1.67
C TYR A 167 23.37 8.75 -2.77
N VAL A 168 23.78 8.48 -4.01
CA VAL A 168 23.35 9.25 -5.17
C VAL A 168 22.62 8.32 -6.12
N VAL A 169 21.30 8.49 -6.21
CA VAL A 169 20.40 7.70 -7.04
C VAL A 169 19.74 8.65 -8.04
N ASN A 170 19.83 8.34 -9.33
CA ASN A 170 19.30 9.17 -10.43
C ASN A 170 19.73 10.65 -10.39
N GLY A 171 20.93 10.93 -9.83
CA GLY A 171 21.49 12.28 -9.70
C GLY A 171 21.07 13.02 -8.42
N GLU A 172 20.18 12.48 -7.62
CA GLU A 172 19.72 13.03 -6.34
C GLU A 172 20.50 12.44 -5.17
N GLN A 173 20.78 13.27 -4.16
CA GLN A 173 21.48 12.87 -2.95
C GLN A 173 20.47 12.44 -1.89
N HIS A 174 20.70 11.24 -1.34
CA HIS A 174 19.92 10.67 -0.24
C HIS A 174 20.82 10.30 0.93
N TRP A 175 20.19 10.18 2.10
CA TRP A 175 20.76 9.63 3.33
C TRP A 175 20.02 8.34 3.66
N ALA A 176 20.73 7.30 4.08
CA ALA A 176 20.14 6.07 4.57
C ALA A 176 21.13 5.30 5.45
N ASN A 177 20.63 4.39 6.28
CA ASN A 177 21.45 3.44 7.00
C ASN A 177 22.10 2.44 6.01
N SER A 178 23.37 2.14 6.23
CA SER A 178 24.18 1.28 5.35
C SER A 178 24.04 -0.23 5.66
N SER A 179 23.36 -0.57 6.73
CA SER A 179 23.10 -1.95 7.17
C SER A 179 21.86 -1.99 8.05
N ASP A 180 21.31 -3.18 8.24
CA ASP A 180 20.23 -3.37 9.20
C ASP A 180 20.63 -2.92 10.60
N PRO A 181 19.80 -2.14 11.31
CA PRO A 181 20.06 -1.71 12.67
C PRO A 181 20.16 -2.89 13.63
N GLN A 182 20.90 -2.70 14.74
CA GLN A 182 20.99 -3.67 15.83
C GLN A 182 20.63 -2.98 17.15
N ILE A 183 19.95 -3.71 18.03
CA ILE A 183 19.56 -3.24 19.35
C ILE A 183 19.91 -4.28 20.42
N PRO A 184 20.02 -3.89 21.70
CA PRO A 184 20.13 -4.86 22.80
C PRO A 184 19.00 -5.90 22.74
N THR A 185 19.38 -7.18 22.82
CA THR A 185 18.44 -8.33 22.71
C THR A 185 17.27 -8.23 23.69
N ALA A 186 17.50 -7.64 24.86
CA ALA A 186 16.46 -7.41 25.88
C ALA A 186 15.29 -6.55 25.37
N LEU A 187 15.50 -5.66 24.39
CA LEU A 187 14.47 -4.75 23.86
C LEU A 187 13.64 -5.38 22.72
N THR A 188 14.11 -6.46 22.11
CA THR A 188 13.46 -7.09 20.94
C THR A 188 12.05 -7.64 21.18
N PRO A 189 11.62 -7.97 22.41
CA PRO A 189 10.23 -8.32 22.64
C PRO A 189 9.24 -7.18 22.30
N VAL A 190 9.68 -5.90 22.34
CA VAL A 190 8.81 -4.73 22.20
C VAL A 190 9.13 -3.91 20.96
N ILE A 191 10.38 -3.82 20.52
CA ILE A 191 10.81 -3.02 19.37
C ILE A 191 10.76 -3.85 18.10
N VAL A 192 10.27 -3.27 16.99
CA VAL A 192 10.33 -3.80 15.62
C VAL A 192 11.51 -3.22 14.86
N GLY A 193 11.63 -1.89 14.86
CA GLY A 193 12.64 -1.14 14.13
C GLY A 193 12.36 0.36 14.19
N VAL A 194 13.02 1.12 13.34
CA VAL A 194 12.78 2.55 13.14
C VAL A 194 12.14 2.75 11.76
N ASN A 195 11.02 3.42 11.71
CA ASN A 195 10.35 3.83 10.48
C ASN A 195 10.62 5.32 10.27
N THR A 196 11.51 5.74 9.49
CA THR A 196 12.55 5.21 8.64
C THR A 196 13.92 5.66 9.16
N LEU A 197 15.04 5.29 8.53
CA LEU A 197 16.37 5.87 8.76
C LEU A 197 16.95 6.41 7.44
N HIS A 198 16.07 6.96 6.60
CA HIS A 198 16.45 7.48 5.27
C HIS A 198 15.55 8.65 4.88
N ASN A 199 15.96 9.39 3.84
CA ASN A 199 15.20 10.46 3.23
C ASN A 199 14.81 10.19 1.76
N PHE A 200 14.69 8.93 1.37
CA PHE A 200 13.95 8.57 0.17
C PHE A 200 12.47 8.87 0.42
N ARG A 201 11.93 9.85 -0.32
CA ARG A 201 10.56 10.35 -0.07
C ARG A 201 9.53 9.43 -0.68
N TRP A 202 8.44 9.22 0.06
CA TRP A 202 7.26 8.58 -0.46
C TRP A 202 6.68 9.41 -1.59
N LYS A 203 6.13 8.75 -2.59
CA LYS A 203 5.64 9.42 -3.80
C LYS A 203 4.13 9.55 -3.75
N PRO A 204 3.59 10.71 -4.19
CA PRO A 204 2.17 10.85 -4.43
C PRO A 204 1.72 9.92 -5.58
N ALA A 205 0.45 9.51 -5.53
CA ALA A 205 -0.13 8.58 -6.49
C ALA A 205 -0.99 9.33 -7.51
N HIS A 206 -0.40 10.30 -8.25
CA HIS A 206 -1.06 11.04 -9.33
C HIS A 206 -0.23 11.09 -10.62
N VAL A 207 -0.92 11.34 -11.72
CA VAL A 207 -0.34 11.55 -13.05
C VAL A 207 -0.86 12.86 -13.61
N HIS A 208 0.06 13.80 -13.87
CA HIS A 208 -0.29 15.10 -14.45
C HIS A 208 -0.64 14.94 -15.92
N ALA A 209 -1.86 15.33 -16.28
CA ALA A 209 -2.38 15.29 -17.66
C ALA A 209 -1.99 16.51 -18.48
N GLY A 210 -1.82 17.67 -17.86
CA GLY A 210 -1.43 18.93 -18.50
C GLY A 210 -2.25 20.12 -18.03
N GLU A 211 -1.96 21.29 -18.62
CA GLU A 211 -2.73 22.51 -18.44
C GLU A 211 -3.82 22.62 -19.52
N PHE A 212 -5.02 23.03 -19.11
CA PHE A 212 -6.17 23.10 -19.97
C PHE A 212 -6.96 24.41 -19.79
N ILE A 213 -7.69 24.81 -20.86
CA ILE A 213 -8.69 25.87 -20.82
C ILE A 213 -10.04 25.32 -21.24
N LYS A 214 -11.09 25.70 -20.53
CA LYS A 214 -12.47 25.31 -20.83
C LYS A 214 -13.29 26.56 -21.16
N SER A 215 -13.87 26.64 -22.36
CA SER A 215 -14.78 27.72 -22.73
C SER A 215 -16.02 27.70 -21.87
N LYS A 216 -16.32 28.78 -21.17
CA LYS A 216 -17.55 28.98 -20.38
C LYS A 216 -18.82 29.02 -21.25
N GLU A 217 -18.69 29.39 -22.53
CA GLU A 217 -19.81 29.50 -23.46
C GLU A 217 -20.13 28.14 -24.09
N THR A 218 -19.11 27.43 -24.59
CA THR A 218 -19.31 26.21 -25.40
C THR A 218 -19.05 24.91 -24.64
N GLY A 219 -18.45 24.98 -23.45
CA GLY A 219 -18.02 23.82 -22.69
C GLY A 219 -16.80 23.07 -23.27
N LYS A 220 -16.28 23.55 -24.42
CA LYS A 220 -15.15 22.92 -25.09
C LYS A 220 -13.86 23.06 -24.25
N VAL A 221 -13.19 21.96 -23.99
CA VAL A 221 -11.87 21.91 -23.33
C VAL A 221 -10.78 21.82 -24.38
N THR A 222 -9.69 22.57 -24.19
CA THR A 222 -8.54 22.59 -25.10
C THR A 222 -7.26 22.64 -24.29
N ALA A 223 -6.30 21.78 -24.61
CA ALA A 223 -4.98 21.78 -23.97
C ALA A 223 -4.20 23.07 -24.33
N VAL A 224 -3.54 23.67 -23.35
CA VAL A 224 -2.62 24.78 -23.48
C VAL A 224 -1.19 24.25 -23.64
N ASN A 225 -0.78 23.37 -22.75
CA ASN A 225 0.52 22.70 -22.74
C ASN A 225 0.33 21.19 -22.54
N PRO A 226 0.06 20.42 -23.61
CA PRO A 226 -0.15 18.99 -23.47
C PRO A 226 1.17 18.28 -23.11
N ASN A 227 1.17 17.47 -22.07
CA ASN A 227 2.34 16.73 -21.63
C ASN A 227 2.65 15.49 -22.51
N PHE A 228 1.69 15.08 -23.37
CA PHE A 228 1.88 13.97 -24.29
C PHE A 228 1.13 14.18 -25.59
N THR A 229 1.71 13.66 -26.67
CA THR A 229 1.10 13.67 -28.01
C THR A 229 0.56 12.28 -28.31
N PHE A 230 -0.76 12.14 -28.28
CA PHE A 230 -1.43 10.94 -28.76
C PHE A 230 -2.48 11.33 -29.81
N ALA A 231 -2.54 10.60 -30.91
CA ALA A 231 -3.48 10.89 -32.01
C ALA A 231 -4.91 10.49 -31.58
N GLY A 232 -5.63 11.41 -30.99
CA GLY A 232 -6.99 11.19 -30.47
C GLY A 232 -7.21 11.75 -29.06
N GLY A 233 -6.13 11.97 -28.28
CA GLY A 233 -6.21 12.57 -26.96
C GLY A 233 -6.11 14.10 -26.98
N CYS A 234 -6.22 14.73 -25.82
CA CYS A 234 -6.11 16.18 -25.62
C CYS A 234 -4.80 16.80 -26.10
N GLY A 235 -3.79 15.99 -26.42
CA GLY A 235 -2.50 16.45 -26.88
C GLY A 235 -2.45 17.08 -28.28
N ALA A 236 -3.51 16.99 -29.10
CA ALA A 236 -3.56 17.63 -30.40
C ALA A 236 -4.22 19.00 -30.31
N PRO A 237 -3.61 20.08 -30.90
CA PRO A 237 -4.24 21.40 -30.92
C PRO A 237 -5.65 21.35 -31.54
N GLY A 238 -6.66 21.71 -30.75
CA GLY A 238 -8.07 21.72 -31.19
C GLY A 238 -8.82 20.39 -30.96
N ALA A 239 -8.22 19.34 -30.37
CA ALA A 239 -8.95 18.15 -29.92
C ALA A 239 -9.90 18.51 -28.75
N ASN A 240 -11.01 17.76 -28.63
CA ASN A 240 -11.91 17.91 -27.49
C ASN A 240 -11.37 17.07 -26.33
N CYS A 241 -11.35 17.67 -25.14
CA CYS A 241 -11.04 16.97 -23.89
C CYS A 241 -12.27 17.04 -22.99
N PHE A 242 -12.34 16.08 -22.09
CA PHE A 242 -13.44 15.92 -21.14
C PHE A 242 -12.90 16.02 -19.72
N GLY A 243 -12.78 17.26 -19.21
CA GLY A 243 -12.42 17.49 -17.82
C GLY A 243 -13.58 17.10 -16.91
N VAL A 244 -13.36 16.08 -16.09
CA VAL A 244 -14.32 15.61 -15.08
C VAL A 244 -14.36 16.62 -13.95
N GLY A 245 -15.49 17.29 -13.79
CA GLY A 245 -15.78 18.16 -12.64
C GLY A 245 -16.68 17.44 -11.63
N PRO A 246 -16.96 18.08 -10.47
CA PRO A 246 -17.83 17.52 -9.44
C PRO A 246 -19.22 17.10 -9.94
N GLY A 247 -19.80 17.86 -10.89
CA GLY A 247 -21.10 17.55 -11.51
C GLY A 247 -21.03 16.30 -12.38
N ASP A 248 -19.96 16.17 -13.17
CA ASP A 248 -19.74 15.00 -14.00
C ASP A 248 -19.57 13.74 -13.13
N PHE A 249 -18.74 13.80 -12.08
CA PHE A 249 -18.60 12.70 -11.11
C PHE A 249 -19.95 12.33 -10.47
N ALA A 250 -20.71 13.34 -10.06
CA ALA A 250 -21.98 13.12 -9.41
C ALA A 250 -23.04 12.48 -10.34
N THR A 251 -22.96 12.74 -11.64
CA THR A 251 -23.82 12.12 -12.66
C THR A 251 -23.33 10.70 -12.98
N ILE A 252 -22.04 10.52 -13.24
CA ILE A 252 -21.45 9.23 -13.59
C ILE A 252 -21.70 8.21 -12.47
N TYR A 253 -21.42 8.57 -11.21
CA TYR A 253 -21.52 7.66 -10.06
C TYR A 253 -22.83 7.77 -9.26
N ASN A 254 -23.83 8.50 -9.81
CA ASN A 254 -25.17 8.62 -9.20
C ASN A 254 -25.14 9.24 -7.78
N VAL A 255 -24.35 10.30 -7.58
CA VAL A 255 -24.28 11.07 -6.30
C VAL A 255 -25.44 12.06 -6.17
N LEU A 256 -25.96 12.62 -7.28
CA LEU A 256 -26.98 13.68 -7.31
C LEU A 256 -28.21 13.41 -6.41
N PRO A 257 -28.75 12.18 -6.32
CA PRO A 257 -29.86 11.89 -5.40
C PRO A 257 -29.50 12.12 -3.92
N ARG A 258 -28.26 11.91 -3.54
CA ARG A 258 -27.78 12.15 -2.17
C ARG A 258 -27.71 13.63 -1.87
N TRP A 259 -27.12 14.41 -2.75
CA TRP A 259 -27.09 15.88 -2.63
C TRP A 259 -28.49 16.49 -2.59
N THR A 260 -29.41 16.00 -3.42
CA THR A 260 -30.82 16.44 -3.43
C THR A 260 -31.51 16.13 -2.11
N ALA A 261 -31.12 15.05 -1.44
CA ALA A 261 -31.63 14.68 -0.12
C ALA A 261 -30.90 15.35 1.05
N ASN A 262 -30.03 16.34 0.79
CA ASN A 262 -29.13 16.99 1.76
C ASN A 262 -28.20 16.00 2.51
N ASN A 263 -27.88 14.89 1.86
CA ASN A 263 -26.88 13.94 2.34
C ASN A 263 -25.58 14.19 1.54
N ASP A 264 -24.81 15.19 1.97
CA ASP A 264 -23.69 15.78 1.28
C ASP A 264 -22.43 15.89 2.16
N GLY A 265 -22.39 15.15 3.27
CA GLY A 265 -21.29 15.14 4.24
C GLY A 265 -21.38 16.24 5.30
N THR A 266 -22.43 17.08 5.30
CA THR A 266 -22.58 18.15 6.29
C THR A 266 -22.45 17.61 7.71
N GLY A 267 -21.55 18.24 8.50
CA GLY A 267 -21.27 17.90 9.89
C GLY A 267 -20.25 16.76 10.07
N VAL A 268 -19.68 16.24 9.00
CA VAL A 268 -18.62 15.22 9.02
C VAL A 268 -17.27 15.87 8.70
N ILE A 269 -16.20 15.40 9.35
CA ILE A 269 -14.81 15.81 9.11
C ILE A 269 -14.11 14.71 8.32
N ILE A 270 -13.35 15.12 7.31
CA ILE A 270 -12.40 14.25 6.59
C ILE A 270 -11.01 14.80 6.86
N ALA A 271 -10.13 14.01 7.48
CA ALA A 271 -8.72 14.36 7.63
C ALA A 271 -7.94 13.93 6.40
N VAL A 272 -7.15 14.85 5.85
CA VAL A 272 -6.27 14.66 4.70
C VAL A 272 -4.84 14.69 5.17
N VAL A 273 -4.06 13.68 4.80
CA VAL A 273 -2.62 13.57 5.13
C VAL A 273 -1.79 14.36 4.13
N GLY A 274 -0.86 15.19 4.62
CA GLY A 274 0.01 15.98 3.76
C GLY A 274 1.41 16.21 4.31
N GLN A 275 2.32 16.63 3.43
CA GLN A 275 3.71 16.98 3.75
C GLN A 275 4.18 18.28 3.10
N THR A 276 3.25 19.13 2.71
CA THR A 276 3.48 20.44 2.08
C THR A 276 2.49 21.47 2.60
N ASP A 277 2.74 22.74 2.41
CA ASP A 277 1.73 23.78 2.57
C ASP A 277 0.89 23.88 1.29
N ILE A 278 -0.34 24.37 1.40
CA ILE A 278 -1.25 24.63 0.29
C ILE A 278 -1.75 26.06 0.29
N ASN A 279 -2.17 26.52 -0.87
CA ASN A 279 -2.88 27.79 -1.01
C ASN A 279 -4.39 27.57 -0.88
N GLY A 280 -5.00 27.92 0.24
CA GLY A 280 -6.44 27.76 0.44
C GLY A 280 -7.32 28.54 -0.54
N ALA A 281 -6.74 29.43 -1.37
CA ALA A 281 -7.45 30.10 -2.46
C ALA A 281 -7.80 29.13 -3.60
N ASP A 282 -7.02 28.07 -3.80
CA ASP A 282 -7.25 27.10 -4.87
C ASP A 282 -8.52 26.30 -4.60
N ASP A 283 -8.73 25.79 -3.37
CA ASP A 283 -9.99 25.15 -2.97
C ASP A 283 -11.18 26.14 -3.11
N THR A 284 -11.00 27.38 -2.69
CA THR A 284 -12.05 28.40 -2.81
C THR A 284 -12.43 28.69 -4.27
N GLN A 285 -11.45 28.77 -5.17
CA GLN A 285 -11.67 28.98 -6.61
C GLN A 285 -12.32 27.75 -7.24
N PHE A 286 -11.82 26.55 -6.95
CA PHE A 286 -12.41 25.29 -7.39
C PHE A 286 -13.91 25.21 -7.02
N ARG A 287 -14.24 25.40 -5.75
CA ARG A 287 -15.62 25.36 -5.26
C ARG A 287 -16.49 26.43 -5.91
N THR A 288 -15.95 27.66 -6.11
CA THR A 288 -16.68 28.75 -6.76
C THR A 288 -17.03 28.40 -8.20
N ILE A 289 -16.08 27.85 -8.98
CA ILE A 289 -16.29 27.48 -10.38
C ILE A 289 -17.40 26.45 -10.53
N PHE A 290 -17.39 25.45 -9.67
CA PHE A 290 -18.31 24.33 -9.73
C PHE A 290 -19.61 24.57 -8.93
N GLY A 291 -19.81 25.78 -8.38
CA GLY A 291 -21.01 26.12 -7.61
C GLY A 291 -21.17 25.33 -6.32
N LEU A 292 -20.07 24.85 -5.74
CA LEU A 292 -20.04 24.18 -4.46
C LEU A 292 -20.06 25.20 -3.30
N PRO A 293 -20.46 24.81 -2.08
CA PRO A 293 -20.31 25.68 -0.91
C PRO A 293 -18.84 26.09 -0.73
N VAL A 294 -18.58 27.38 -0.53
CA VAL A 294 -17.21 27.88 -0.31
C VAL A 294 -16.90 27.96 1.17
N PRO A 295 -15.60 27.84 1.57
CA PRO A 295 -15.18 28.02 2.95
C PRO A 295 -15.67 29.35 3.53
N GLY A 296 -16.28 29.30 4.71
CA GLY A 296 -16.72 30.49 5.44
C GLY A 296 -15.54 31.22 6.08
N PRO A 297 -15.79 32.41 6.68
CA PRO A 297 -14.76 33.11 7.41
C PRO A 297 -14.28 32.26 8.62
N ILE A 298 -13.01 32.45 8.97
CA ILE A 298 -12.39 31.79 10.12
C ILE A 298 -13.21 32.09 11.38
N ARG A 299 -13.58 31.06 12.13
CA ARG A 299 -14.29 31.14 13.41
C ARG A 299 -13.39 31.68 14.52
N ALA A 300 -14.00 32.04 15.64
CA ALA A 300 -13.28 32.56 16.80
C ALA A 300 -12.30 31.52 17.44
N ASP A 301 -12.49 30.24 17.16
CA ASP A 301 -11.62 29.15 17.58
C ASP A 301 -10.47 28.87 16.59
N GLY A 302 -10.37 29.65 15.50
CA GLY A 302 -9.34 29.47 14.46
C GLY A 302 -9.74 28.49 13.37
N THR A 303 -10.90 27.83 13.45
CA THR A 303 -11.38 26.90 12.43
C THR A 303 -12.21 27.61 11.37
N SER A 304 -12.23 27.06 10.16
CA SER A 304 -13.12 27.44 9.06
C SER A 304 -14.23 26.40 8.90
N LEU A 305 -15.33 26.78 8.27
CA LEU A 305 -16.23 25.80 7.67
C LEU A 305 -15.60 25.32 6.37
N LEU A 306 -15.52 24.02 6.16
CA LEU A 306 -15.15 23.30 4.96
C LEU A 306 -13.64 23.06 4.72
N LEU A 307 -12.73 23.94 5.11
CA LEU A 307 -11.29 23.69 5.00
C LEU A 307 -10.52 24.27 6.19
N ASN A 308 -9.74 23.44 6.87
CA ASN A 308 -8.75 23.84 7.86
C ASN A 308 -7.37 23.30 7.46
N ILE A 309 -6.33 24.15 7.57
CA ILE A 309 -4.94 23.75 7.38
C ILE A 309 -4.32 23.64 8.77
N ILE A 310 -3.95 22.43 9.15
CA ILE A 310 -3.48 22.08 10.50
C ILE A 310 -2.00 21.72 10.45
N GLN A 311 -1.18 22.52 11.10
CA GLN A 311 0.23 22.19 11.32
C GLN A 311 0.37 21.19 12.45
N ASN A 312 1.04 20.04 12.20
CA ASN A 312 1.45 19.14 13.26
C ASN A 312 2.47 19.88 14.18
N PRO A 313 2.17 20.05 15.48
CA PRO A 313 3.02 20.83 16.37
C PRO A 313 4.38 20.18 16.66
N ASP A 314 4.50 18.85 16.51
CA ASP A 314 5.71 18.07 16.77
C ASP A 314 6.60 17.93 15.54
N ALA A 315 6.17 18.47 14.39
CA ALA A 315 6.92 18.52 13.15
C ALA A 315 7.07 19.95 12.65
N GLY A 316 8.15 20.24 11.93
CA GLY A 316 8.39 21.56 11.33
C GLY A 316 7.35 21.92 10.26
N ASP A 317 7.29 23.20 9.92
CA ASP A 317 6.50 23.69 8.78
C ASP A 317 7.18 23.23 7.46
N PRO A 318 6.50 22.49 6.58
CA PRO A 318 7.08 22.00 5.34
C PRO A 318 7.34 23.13 4.31
N GLY A 319 6.64 24.25 4.39
CA GLY A 319 6.50 25.18 3.27
C GLY A 319 5.78 24.54 2.08
N THR A 320 5.65 25.29 0.99
CA THR A 320 5.05 24.80 -0.25
C THR A 320 6.05 24.00 -1.08
N ILE A 321 5.72 22.75 -1.42
CA ILE A 321 6.52 21.85 -2.26
C ILE A 321 5.78 21.66 -3.58
N GLY A 322 6.03 22.58 -4.50
CA GLY A 322 5.42 22.62 -5.84
C GLY A 322 6.23 21.88 -6.90
N PRO A 323 5.89 22.07 -8.19
CA PRO A 323 6.39 21.31 -9.33
C PRO A 323 7.81 21.70 -9.77
N ALA A 324 8.67 22.11 -8.87
CA ALA A 324 10.08 22.37 -9.21
C ALA A 324 10.76 21.08 -9.72
N PRO A 325 11.71 21.18 -10.66
CA PRO A 325 12.45 20.01 -11.12
C PRO A 325 13.08 19.24 -9.95
N GLY A 326 12.75 17.95 -9.83
CA GLY A 326 13.20 17.08 -8.72
C GLY A 326 12.36 17.15 -7.45
N SER A 327 11.27 17.96 -7.40
CA SER A 327 10.27 17.89 -6.32
C SER A 327 9.30 16.73 -6.54
N ASN A 328 8.58 16.36 -5.48
CA ASN A 328 7.54 15.33 -5.57
C ASN A 328 6.19 15.87 -6.08
N ASP A 329 6.08 17.16 -6.34
CA ASP A 329 4.82 17.84 -6.63
C ASP A 329 3.75 17.63 -5.54
N ASP A 330 4.18 17.71 -4.29
CA ASP A 330 3.35 17.43 -3.12
C ASP A 330 2.18 18.42 -2.99
N GLU A 331 2.32 19.65 -3.51
CA GLU A 331 1.25 20.65 -3.51
C GLU A 331 0.09 20.21 -4.41
N ALA A 332 0.37 19.69 -5.61
CA ALA A 332 -0.67 19.16 -6.50
C ALA A 332 -1.44 18.02 -5.82
N GLU A 333 -0.75 17.13 -5.11
CA GLU A 333 -1.38 16.05 -4.36
C GLU A 333 -2.30 16.58 -3.25
N ALA A 334 -1.84 17.56 -2.50
CA ALA A 334 -2.62 18.18 -1.44
C ALA A 334 -3.87 18.91 -1.98
N ASP A 335 -3.76 19.58 -3.13
CA ASP A 335 -4.88 20.20 -3.82
C ASP A 335 -5.87 19.16 -4.35
N ILE A 336 -5.38 18.05 -4.92
CA ILE A 336 -6.21 16.92 -5.34
C ILE A 336 -7.03 16.41 -4.16
N ASP A 337 -6.36 16.06 -3.06
CA ASP A 337 -6.98 15.42 -1.90
C ASP A 337 -8.02 16.32 -1.22
N THR A 338 -7.70 17.61 -1.03
CA THR A 338 -8.60 18.56 -0.39
C THR A 338 -9.78 18.91 -1.26
N GLN A 339 -9.56 19.15 -2.56
CA GLN A 339 -10.60 19.54 -3.50
C GLN A 339 -11.56 18.39 -3.78
N TRP A 340 -11.06 17.17 -4.04
CA TRP A 340 -11.92 16.05 -4.46
C TRP A 340 -12.63 15.34 -3.30
N SER A 341 -12.08 15.31 -2.10
CA SER A 341 -12.86 14.90 -0.92
C SER A 341 -14.03 15.84 -0.67
N GLY A 342 -13.78 17.17 -0.77
CA GLY A 342 -14.77 18.22 -0.64
C GLY A 342 -15.68 18.40 -1.87
N ALA A 343 -15.30 17.91 -3.06
CA ALA A 343 -16.14 17.91 -4.25
C ALA A 343 -17.31 16.93 -4.14
N VAL A 344 -17.03 15.74 -3.61
CA VAL A 344 -18.00 14.64 -3.46
C VAL A 344 -18.85 14.86 -2.21
N ALA A 345 -18.22 15.15 -1.07
CA ALA A 345 -18.89 15.51 0.18
C ALA A 345 -18.90 17.02 0.36
N LYS A 346 -19.68 17.73 -0.47
CA LYS A 346 -19.59 19.19 -0.59
C LYS A 346 -19.90 19.98 0.69
N GLY A 347 -20.55 19.36 1.68
CA GLY A 347 -20.83 19.93 2.99
C GLY A 347 -19.91 19.46 4.11
N ALA A 348 -18.96 18.55 3.85
CA ALA A 348 -17.98 18.08 4.82
C ALA A 348 -16.94 19.15 5.13
N THR A 349 -16.34 19.08 6.33
CA THR A 349 -15.15 19.85 6.69
C THR A 349 -13.91 19.04 6.34
N ILE A 350 -12.98 19.63 5.64
CA ILE A 350 -11.69 19.03 5.30
C ILE A 350 -10.64 19.57 6.26
N ASP A 351 -10.03 18.70 7.04
CA ASP A 351 -8.91 19.00 7.94
C ASP A 351 -7.62 18.50 7.28
N TYR A 352 -6.94 19.38 6.56
CA TYR A 352 -5.66 19.08 5.93
C TYR A 352 -4.54 19.21 6.96
N VAL A 353 -3.86 18.10 7.26
CA VAL A 353 -2.79 18.02 8.27
C VAL A 353 -1.44 17.90 7.58
N LYS A 354 -0.52 18.86 7.89
CA LYS A 354 0.80 18.93 7.27
C LYS A 354 1.93 18.78 8.27
N SER A 355 3.01 18.12 7.84
CA SER A 355 4.26 17.96 8.58
C SER A 355 5.45 18.07 7.64
N ALA A 356 6.54 18.71 8.08
CA ALA A 356 7.79 18.72 7.32
C ALA A 356 8.44 17.33 7.34
N SER A 357 8.94 16.91 6.19
CA SER A 357 9.84 15.78 6.08
C SER A 357 11.24 16.10 6.60
N THR A 358 11.93 15.13 7.19
CA THR A 358 13.28 15.27 7.78
C THR A 358 14.31 14.42 7.04
N ASN A 359 15.56 14.35 7.53
CA ASN A 359 16.54 13.39 7.00
C ASN A 359 16.25 11.92 7.37
N ALA A 360 15.26 11.68 8.22
CA ALA A 360 14.96 10.36 8.76
C ALA A 360 13.50 9.94 8.63
N SER A 361 12.57 10.87 8.36
CA SER A 361 11.14 10.58 8.35
C SER A 361 10.42 11.37 7.26
N ASN A 362 9.41 10.78 6.67
CA ASN A 362 8.53 11.46 5.73
C ASN A 362 7.44 12.24 6.47
N GLY A 363 7.07 13.41 5.95
CA GLY A 363 6.05 14.26 6.55
C GLY A 363 4.69 13.58 6.62
N VAL A 364 4.35 12.76 5.61
CA VAL A 364 3.09 11.99 5.61
C VAL A 364 3.00 11.00 6.78
N ASP A 365 4.10 10.29 7.13
CA ASP A 365 4.13 9.38 8.27
C ASP A 365 3.83 10.14 9.59
N LEU A 366 4.39 11.36 9.72
CA LEU A 366 4.18 12.22 10.87
C LEU A 366 2.76 12.78 10.93
N SER A 367 2.21 13.20 9.79
CA SER A 367 0.84 13.71 9.67
C SER A 367 -0.19 12.60 9.95
N ALA A 368 -0.02 11.42 9.36
CA ALA A 368 -0.89 10.27 9.59
C ALA A 368 -0.88 9.84 11.08
N THR A 369 0.31 9.79 11.69
CA THR A 369 0.45 9.51 13.13
C THR A 369 -0.31 10.54 13.96
N TYR A 370 -0.15 11.84 13.66
CA TYR A 370 -0.81 12.91 14.41
C TYR A 370 -2.33 12.84 14.28
N ILE A 371 -2.88 12.58 13.07
CA ILE A 371 -4.32 12.45 12.85
C ILE A 371 -4.90 11.30 13.69
N VAL A 372 -4.28 10.12 13.63
CA VAL A 372 -4.80 8.92 14.27
C VAL A 372 -4.62 8.99 15.79
N ASP A 373 -3.46 9.45 16.27
CA ASP A 373 -3.14 9.50 17.70
C ASP A 373 -3.91 10.58 18.46
N ASN A 374 -4.41 11.60 17.75
CA ASN A 374 -5.29 12.63 18.29
C ASN A 374 -6.77 12.45 17.93
N HIS A 375 -7.09 11.41 17.13
CA HIS A 375 -8.45 11.09 16.70
C HIS A 375 -9.17 12.30 16.09
N LEU A 376 -8.54 12.98 15.13
CA LEU A 376 -9.00 14.27 14.62
C LEU A 376 -10.30 14.18 13.80
N ALA A 377 -10.56 13.05 13.14
CA ALA A 377 -11.70 12.90 12.25
C ALA A 377 -12.23 11.45 12.24
N PRO A 378 -13.50 11.22 11.86
CA PRO A 378 -14.03 9.88 11.61
C PRO A 378 -13.52 9.23 10.31
N ILE A 379 -12.89 10.00 9.42
CA ILE A 379 -12.41 9.56 8.10
C ILE A 379 -11.03 10.14 7.87
N LEU A 380 -10.10 9.30 7.37
CA LEU A 380 -8.77 9.68 6.93
C LEU A 380 -8.58 9.26 5.48
N THR A 381 -7.99 10.14 4.66
CA THR A 381 -7.55 9.85 3.29
C THR A 381 -6.08 10.16 3.12
N GLU A 382 -5.36 9.25 2.43
CA GLU A 382 -3.93 9.41 2.13
C GLU A 382 -3.63 8.88 0.73
N SER A 383 -3.06 9.74 -0.09
CA SER A 383 -2.78 9.48 -1.51
C SER A 383 -1.29 9.32 -1.80
N TYR A 384 -0.54 8.81 -0.85
CA TYR A 384 0.88 8.48 -0.97
C TYR A 384 1.11 6.97 -0.92
N GLY A 385 2.27 6.53 -1.41
CA GLY A 385 2.58 5.12 -1.39
C GLY A 385 4.06 4.79 -1.53
N ALA A 386 4.37 3.59 -1.08
CA ALA A 386 5.60 2.84 -1.33
C ALA A 386 5.24 1.36 -1.40
N CYS A 387 5.99 0.54 -2.13
CA CYS A 387 5.70 -0.89 -2.13
C CYS A 387 6.08 -1.55 -0.79
N GLU A 388 5.46 -2.69 -0.48
CA GLU A 388 5.71 -3.42 0.77
C GLU A 388 7.21 -3.64 1.05
N ALA A 389 7.96 -3.90 0.01
CA ALA A 389 9.38 -4.18 0.12
C ALA A 389 10.22 -2.93 0.42
N GLU A 390 9.84 -1.76 -0.07
CA GLU A 390 10.50 -0.48 0.24
C GLU A 390 10.26 -0.07 1.68
N LEU A 391 9.10 -0.38 2.23
CA LEU A 391 8.79 -0.15 3.64
C LEU A 391 9.65 -1.00 4.59
N GLY A 392 10.05 -2.19 4.16
CA GLY A 392 10.74 -3.13 5.01
C GLY A 392 9.89 -3.57 6.22
N SER A 393 10.51 -4.24 7.19
CA SER A 393 9.77 -4.81 8.34
C SER A 393 9.18 -3.74 9.26
N ALA A 394 9.91 -2.66 9.51
CA ALA A 394 9.45 -1.61 10.42
C ALA A 394 8.34 -0.76 9.78
N GLY A 395 8.48 -0.36 8.52
CA GLY A 395 7.47 0.43 7.83
C GLY A 395 6.15 -0.32 7.63
N ASN A 396 6.21 -1.60 7.22
CA ASN A 396 5.01 -2.42 7.12
C ASN A 396 4.31 -2.58 8.48
N MET A 397 5.05 -2.78 9.57
CA MET A 397 4.46 -2.84 10.91
C MET A 397 3.93 -1.50 11.40
N PHE A 398 4.57 -0.39 11.00
CA PHE A 398 4.11 0.95 11.30
C PHE A 398 2.70 1.18 10.75
N TYR A 399 2.49 1.00 9.43
CA TYR A 399 1.18 1.19 8.81
C TYR A 399 0.14 0.17 9.28
N PHE A 400 0.55 -1.09 9.47
CA PHE A 400 -0.34 -2.11 10.06
C PHE A 400 -0.89 -1.65 11.42
N SER A 401 0.00 -1.22 12.32
CA SER A 401 -0.41 -0.81 13.67
C SER A 401 -1.19 0.50 13.69
N LEU A 402 -0.84 1.44 12.81
CA LEU A 402 -1.49 2.74 12.72
C LEU A 402 -2.92 2.60 12.21
N TRP A 403 -3.13 1.87 11.10
CA TRP A 403 -4.48 1.66 10.56
C TRP A 403 -5.33 0.73 11.43
N GLN A 404 -4.72 -0.23 12.13
CA GLN A 404 -5.43 -1.04 13.11
C GLN A 404 -5.93 -0.18 14.29
N MET A 405 -5.11 0.73 14.79
CA MET A 405 -5.53 1.68 15.82
C MET A 405 -6.63 2.60 15.31
N ALA A 406 -6.50 3.17 14.12
CA ALA A 406 -7.53 4.00 13.49
C ALA A 406 -8.88 3.28 13.43
N ALA A 407 -8.88 2.04 12.91
CA ALA A 407 -10.09 1.21 12.82
C ALA A 407 -10.70 0.90 14.20
N ALA A 408 -9.88 0.55 15.20
CA ALA A 408 -10.34 0.29 16.57
C ALA A 408 -10.90 1.55 17.28
N ASN A 409 -10.46 2.73 16.83
CA ASN A 409 -10.94 4.04 17.28
C ASN A 409 -12.19 4.52 16.50
N GLY A 410 -12.67 3.77 15.51
CA GLY A 410 -13.85 4.11 14.71
C GLY A 410 -13.56 4.92 13.45
N MET A 411 -12.31 5.21 13.15
CA MET A 411 -11.90 5.95 11.97
C MET A 411 -11.87 5.02 10.75
N SER A 412 -12.45 5.47 9.62
CA SER A 412 -12.36 4.80 8.32
C SER A 412 -11.18 5.38 7.54
N VAL A 413 -10.27 4.52 7.09
CA VAL A 413 -9.02 4.91 6.42
C VAL A 413 -9.07 4.52 4.95
N PHE A 414 -8.80 5.47 4.05
CA PHE A 414 -8.78 5.30 2.59
C PHE A 414 -7.38 5.59 2.06
N ILE A 415 -6.80 4.64 1.35
CA ILE A 415 -5.42 4.70 0.85
C ILE A 415 -5.38 4.40 -0.65
N ALA A 416 -4.65 5.22 -1.40
CA ALA A 416 -4.40 4.99 -2.82
C ALA A 416 -3.65 3.68 -3.05
N ALA A 417 -4.16 2.85 -3.97
CA ALA A 417 -3.55 1.55 -4.27
C ALA A 417 -2.25 1.67 -5.08
N GLY A 418 -1.95 2.87 -5.60
CA GLY A 418 -0.78 3.18 -6.41
C GLY A 418 -1.07 3.27 -7.90
N ASP A 419 -0.11 3.78 -8.67
CA ASP A 419 -0.26 4.17 -10.07
C ASP A 419 0.66 3.37 -11.02
N GLN A 420 1.23 2.25 -10.55
CA GLN A 420 2.18 1.42 -11.29
C GLN A 420 1.58 0.05 -11.68
N GLY A 421 0.26 -0.06 -11.71
CA GLY A 421 -0.42 -1.32 -12.01
C GLY A 421 0.00 -2.44 -11.04
N SER A 422 0.39 -3.59 -11.58
CA SER A 422 0.84 -4.75 -10.81
C SER A 422 2.31 -4.65 -10.32
N ALA A 423 3.01 -3.52 -10.57
CA ALA A 423 4.46 -3.38 -10.35
C ALA A 423 4.80 -2.21 -9.39
N ALA A 424 4.19 -2.20 -8.22
CA ALA A 424 4.22 -1.05 -7.28
C ALA A 424 5.61 -0.59 -6.85
N CYS A 425 6.67 -1.40 -6.99
CA CYS A 425 8.05 -1.00 -6.68
C CYS A 425 8.78 -0.29 -7.84
N ASP A 426 8.20 -0.25 -9.03
CA ASP A 426 8.80 0.37 -10.21
C ASP A 426 8.19 1.77 -10.42
N VAL A 427 8.52 2.71 -9.51
CA VAL A 427 7.96 4.06 -9.45
C VAL A 427 8.81 5.05 -10.26
N GLY A 428 8.17 5.79 -11.16
CA GLY A 428 8.79 6.88 -11.93
C GLY A 428 8.14 7.02 -13.30
N SER A 429 7.92 8.27 -13.73
CA SER A 429 7.33 8.58 -15.03
C SER A 429 8.18 8.17 -16.25
N ASP A 430 9.45 7.89 -16.04
CA ASP A 430 10.44 7.46 -17.02
C ASP A 430 10.66 5.93 -17.05
N ILE A 431 9.98 5.18 -16.16
CA ILE A 431 10.06 3.72 -16.12
C ILE A 431 9.26 3.14 -17.29
N THR A 432 9.96 2.61 -18.28
CA THR A 432 9.34 2.02 -19.48
C THR A 432 8.96 0.55 -19.30
N ALA A 433 9.61 -0.15 -18.37
CA ALA A 433 9.38 -1.57 -18.08
C ALA A 433 9.70 -1.90 -16.63
N ALA A 434 8.84 -2.68 -16.00
CA ALA A 434 9.03 -3.15 -14.63
C ALA A 434 10.23 -4.12 -14.52
N THR A 435 10.89 -4.07 -13.36
CA THR A 435 12.06 -4.89 -13.04
C THR A 435 11.95 -5.62 -11.69
N SER A 436 11.01 -5.19 -10.85
CA SER A 436 10.85 -5.66 -9.47
C SER A 436 9.80 -6.76 -9.29
N GLY A 437 9.15 -7.20 -10.38
CA GLY A 437 8.10 -8.22 -10.36
C GLY A 437 6.76 -7.68 -9.86
N LEU A 438 5.88 -8.62 -9.47
CA LEU A 438 4.54 -8.30 -8.96
C LEU A 438 4.63 -7.80 -7.51
N GLN A 439 4.22 -6.56 -7.29
CA GLN A 439 4.27 -5.88 -5.99
C GLN A 439 3.02 -5.00 -5.79
N VAL A 440 2.70 -4.74 -4.53
CA VAL A 440 1.58 -3.87 -4.12
C VAL A 440 2.05 -2.75 -3.19
N SER A 441 1.24 -1.69 -3.08
CA SER A 441 1.46 -0.62 -2.11
C SER A 441 1.34 -1.15 -0.69
N GLY A 442 2.39 -0.98 0.13
CA GLY A 442 2.41 -1.39 1.53
C GLY A 442 1.56 -0.51 2.44
N PHE A 443 1.29 0.75 2.03
CA PHE A 443 0.35 1.63 2.73
C PHE A 443 -1.08 1.09 2.64
N ALA A 444 -1.45 0.59 1.44
CA ALA A 444 -2.79 0.16 1.10
C ALA A 444 -3.06 -1.33 1.43
N SER A 445 -2.02 -2.16 1.54
CA SER A 445 -2.18 -3.62 1.64
C SER A 445 -2.58 -4.13 3.03
N THR A 446 -2.68 -3.25 4.04
CA THR A 446 -3.09 -3.70 5.38
C THR A 446 -4.57 -4.14 5.41
N PRO A 447 -4.97 -5.03 6.33
CA PRO A 447 -6.37 -5.44 6.43
C PRO A 447 -7.30 -4.42 7.10
N PHE A 448 -6.81 -3.23 7.49
CA PHE A 448 -7.54 -2.26 8.31
C PHE A 448 -7.93 -0.97 7.59
N ASN A 449 -7.51 -0.80 6.34
CA ASN A 449 -7.84 0.31 5.47
C ASN A 449 -8.58 -0.17 4.22
N VAL A 450 -9.25 0.74 3.54
CA VAL A 450 -9.77 0.53 2.19
C VAL A 450 -8.71 0.93 1.18
N ALA A 451 -8.29 -0.01 0.36
CA ALA A 451 -7.41 0.24 -0.78
C ALA A 451 -8.24 0.70 -1.98
N VAL A 452 -7.98 1.90 -2.48
CA VAL A 452 -8.75 2.49 -3.59
C VAL A 452 -7.93 2.41 -4.87
N GLY A 453 -8.42 1.66 -5.85
CA GLY A 453 -7.81 1.46 -7.17
C GLY A 453 -8.35 2.41 -8.23
N GLY A 454 -7.79 2.27 -9.45
CA GLY A 454 -8.07 3.14 -10.58
C GLY A 454 -8.80 2.45 -11.74
N THR A 455 -9.78 3.15 -12.32
CA THR A 455 -10.45 2.77 -13.57
C THR A 455 -10.23 3.82 -14.65
N ASP A 456 -10.51 3.46 -15.91
CA ASP A 456 -10.58 4.39 -17.03
C ASP A 456 -11.89 4.19 -17.79
N PHE A 457 -12.37 5.22 -18.49
CA PHE A 457 -13.63 5.12 -19.23
C PHE A 457 -13.45 4.33 -20.53
N ASN A 458 -14.35 3.43 -20.79
CA ASN A 458 -14.46 2.70 -22.07
C ASN A 458 -15.52 3.40 -22.94
N ASP A 459 -15.24 4.64 -23.31
CA ASP A 459 -16.17 5.52 -24.03
C ASP A 459 -15.64 5.94 -25.41
N ILE A 460 -14.72 5.18 -25.99
CA ILE A 460 -14.12 5.43 -27.29
C ILE A 460 -14.60 4.41 -28.36
N ASP A 461 -14.68 4.88 -29.61
CA ASP A 461 -14.93 4.03 -30.78
C ASP A 461 -13.62 3.39 -31.33
N SER A 462 -13.75 2.58 -32.38
CA SER A 462 -12.59 1.95 -33.04
C SER A 462 -11.60 2.90 -33.72
N ASN A 463 -11.90 4.19 -33.76
CA ASN A 463 -11.02 5.24 -34.27
C ASN A 463 -10.44 6.10 -33.14
N GLY A 464 -10.71 5.76 -31.88
CA GLY A 464 -10.29 6.52 -30.71
C GLY A 464 -11.11 7.78 -30.46
N ASN A 465 -12.28 7.96 -31.11
CA ASN A 465 -13.13 9.12 -30.83
C ASN A 465 -14.03 8.83 -29.63
N VAL A 466 -14.17 9.80 -28.75
CA VAL A 466 -15.09 9.71 -27.60
C VAL A 466 -16.54 9.67 -28.08
N LEU A 467 -17.31 8.75 -27.50
CA LEU A 467 -18.70 8.50 -27.86
C LEU A 467 -19.61 9.60 -27.27
N SER A 468 -20.27 10.33 -28.18
CA SER A 468 -21.14 11.46 -27.81
C SER A 468 -22.36 11.06 -26.97
N GLN A 469 -22.69 9.79 -26.82
CA GLN A 469 -23.79 9.33 -25.99
C GLN A 469 -23.53 9.50 -24.48
N PHE A 470 -22.29 9.65 -24.08
CA PHE A 470 -21.89 9.81 -22.68
C PHE A 470 -21.65 11.27 -22.29
N TRP A 471 -21.39 12.14 -23.27
CA TRP A 471 -20.99 13.52 -23.03
C TRP A 471 -21.87 14.50 -23.82
N SER A 472 -22.36 15.53 -23.16
CA SER A 472 -23.07 16.64 -23.81
C SER A 472 -22.09 17.51 -24.56
N SER A 473 -22.54 18.07 -25.70
CA SER A 473 -21.76 19.07 -26.47
C SER A 473 -21.67 20.43 -25.79
N SER A 474 -22.36 20.64 -24.69
CA SER A 474 -22.39 21.88 -23.92
C SER A 474 -22.52 21.58 -22.44
N ASN A 475 -21.97 22.46 -21.60
CA ASN A 475 -22.16 22.36 -20.17
C ASN A 475 -23.59 22.69 -19.80
N THR A 476 -24.14 21.86 -18.89
CA THR A 476 -25.40 22.12 -18.23
C THR A 476 -25.16 22.70 -16.84
N THR A 477 -26.10 23.50 -16.37
CA THR A 477 -26.15 23.99 -14.99
C THR A 477 -27.45 23.53 -14.38
N ASN A 478 -27.42 22.73 -13.37
CA ASN A 478 -28.59 22.36 -12.57
C ASN A 478 -28.54 23.06 -11.20
N ALA A 479 -29.60 22.88 -10.40
CA ALA A 479 -29.71 23.53 -9.10
C ALA A 479 -28.62 23.13 -8.10
N SER A 480 -27.88 22.03 -8.37
CA SER A 480 -26.89 21.46 -7.45
C SER A 480 -25.45 21.66 -7.87
N VAL A 481 -25.17 21.80 -9.20
CA VAL A 481 -23.82 21.90 -9.76
C VAL A 481 -23.80 22.74 -11.04
N THR A 482 -22.63 23.28 -11.37
CA THR A 482 -22.34 23.96 -12.61
C THR A 482 -21.29 23.19 -13.42
N GLN A 483 -21.18 23.48 -14.71
CA GLN A 483 -20.16 22.95 -15.62
C GLN A 483 -20.25 21.42 -15.85
N GLU A 484 -21.42 20.82 -15.71
CA GLU A 484 -21.66 19.39 -15.97
C GLU A 484 -21.76 19.11 -17.47
N SER A 485 -21.10 18.07 -17.97
CA SER A 485 -21.19 17.57 -19.35
C SER A 485 -21.49 16.07 -19.45
N ALA A 486 -21.23 15.29 -18.44
CA ALA A 486 -21.59 13.87 -18.39
C ALA A 486 -23.11 13.69 -18.37
N VAL A 487 -23.60 12.63 -19.03
CA VAL A 487 -25.05 12.40 -19.23
C VAL A 487 -25.54 11.18 -18.44
N SER A 488 -24.65 10.23 -18.14
CA SER A 488 -24.95 8.99 -17.46
C SER A 488 -23.70 8.30 -16.96
N TYR A 489 -23.88 7.15 -16.30
CA TYR A 489 -22.75 6.24 -16.03
C TYR A 489 -22.02 5.90 -17.33
N ILE A 490 -20.70 5.92 -17.28
CA ILE A 490 -19.79 5.55 -18.36
C ILE A 490 -19.19 4.18 -18.02
N PRO A 491 -19.25 3.17 -18.91
CA PRO A 491 -18.61 1.89 -18.65
C PRO A 491 -17.11 2.04 -18.40
N GLU A 492 -16.58 1.26 -17.47
CA GLU A 492 -15.21 1.36 -17.00
C GLU A 492 -14.38 0.12 -17.30
N VAL A 493 -13.10 0.32 -17.54
CA VAL A 493 -12.05 -0.70 -17.56
C VAL A 493 -11.01 -0.38 -16.49
N VAL A 494 -10.14 -1.35 -16.18
CA VAL A 494 -8.97 -1.08 -15.32
C VAL A 494 -8.12 0.02 -15.97
N TRP A 495 -7.75 1.04 -15.20
CA TRP A 495 -6.85 2.08 -15.67
C TRP A 495 -5.48 1.49 -15.96
N ASN A 496 -5.03 1.60 -17.21
CA ASN A 496 -3.76 1.09 -17.66
C ASN A 496 -3.32 1.88 -18.91
N ASN A 497 -2.38 2.79 -18.76
CA ASN A 497 -1.83 3.61 -19.84
C ASN A 497 -0.64 2.95 -20.55
N SER A 498 -0.26 1.75 -20.16
CA SER A 498 0.86 1.03 -20.75
C SER A 498 0.49 0.39 -22.11
N CYS A 499 1.47 -0.16 -22.77
CA CYS A 499 1.27 -0.94 -23.99
C CYS A 499 0.41 -2.21 -23.79
N SER A 500 0.22 -2.66 -22.53
CA SER A 500 -0.59 -3.84 -22.22
C SER A 500 -2.08 -3.53 -21.99
N SER A 501 -2.50 -2.25 -22.11
CA SER A 501 -3.89 -1.83 -21.92
C SER A 501 -4.87 -2.54 -22.86
N ASN A 502 -6.04 -2.88 -22.31
CA ASN A 502 -7.16 -3.42 -23.09
C ASN A 502 -7.75 -2.41 -24.09
N LEU A 503 -7.59 -1.10 -23.86
CA LEU A 503 -8.09 -0.05 -24.76
C LEU A 503 -7.38 -0.05 -26.12
N TRP A 504 -6.17 -0.59 -26.22
CA TRP A 504 -5.50 -0.79 -27.52
C TRP A 504 -6.32 -1.66 -28.48
N ALA A 505 -6.97 -2.71 -27.98
CA ALA A 505 -7.83 -3.57 -28.79
C ALA A 505 -9.09 -2.82 -29.26
N VAL A 506 -9.63 -1.89 -28.49
CA VAL A 506 -10.79 -1.06 -28.88
C VAL A 506 -10.44 -0.18 -30.10
N ILE A 507 -9.25 0.38 -30.14
CA ILE A 507 -8.80 1.25 -31.24
C ILE A 507 -8.09 0.49 -32.38
N GLY A 508 -8.31 -0.84 -32.45
CA GLY A 508 -7.90 -1.67 -33.60
C GLY A 508 -6.48 -2.22 -33.55
N ALA A 509 -5.77 -2.11 -32.42
CA ALA A 509 -4.52 -2.82 -32.19
C ALA A 509 -4.78 -4.30 -31.77
N SER A 510 -3.74 -5.04 -31.40
CA SER A 510 -3.88 -6.43 -30.98
C SER A 510 -4.63 -6.55 -29.66
N SER A 511 -5.36 -7.65 -29.47
CA SER A 511 -5.87 -8.05 -28.15
C SER A 511 -4.80 -8.78 -27.30
N ASP A 512 -3.62 -9.05 -27.86
CA ASP A 512 -2.50 -9.66 -27.16
C ASP A 512 -1.58 -8.55 -26.60
N PRO A 513 -1.49 -8.39 -25.28
CA PRO A 513 -0.65 -7.37 -24.62
C PRO A 513 0.82 -7.49 -25.01
N LEU A 514 1.35 -8.71 -25.13
CA LEU A 514 2.75 -8.91 -25.50
C LEU A 514 3.05 -8.42 -26.92
N ALA A 515 2.14 -8.69 -27.86
CA ALA A 515 2.25 -8.20 -29.22
C ALA A 515 2.19 -6.66 -29.30
N ASN A 516 1.35 -6.04 -28.48
CA ASN A 516 1.26 -4.57 -28.39
C ASN A 516 2.55 -3.96 -27.83
N CYS A 517 3.10 -4.51 -26.75
CA CYS A 517 4.33 -3.98 -26.12
C CYS A 517 5.58 -4.14 -27.00
N ASN A 518 5.57 -5.10 -27.91
CA ASN A 518 6.66 -5.28 -28.87
C ASN A 518 6.37 -4.63 -30.25
N ASN A 519 5.27 -3.89 -30.37
CA ASN A 519 4.95 -3.12 -31.56
C ASN A 519 5.49 -1.68 -31.44
N THR A 520 6.56 -1.38 -32.16
CA THR A 520 7.23 -0.05 -32.13
C THR A 520 6.34 1.11 -32.64
N GLY A 521 5.17 0.82 -33.19
CA GLY A 521 4.17 1.82 -33.61
C GLY A 521 3.20 2.24 -32.47
N LEU A 522 3.22 1.52 -31.33
CA LEU A 522 2.39 1.82 -30.17
C LEU A 522 3.27 2.34 -29.01
N ASN A 523 2.92 3.52 -28.50
CA ASN A 523 3.66 4.17 -27.42
C ASN A 523 2.79 4.25 -26.18
N GLY A 524 2.90 3.26 -25.27
CA GLY A 524 2.33 3.35 -23.92
C GLY A 524 3.14 4.29 -23.02
N GLN A 525 2.56 4.71 -21.91
CA GLN A 525 3.24 5.54 -20.89
C GLN A 525 4.16 4.74 -19.94
N GLY A 526 4.63 3.58 -20.35
CA GLY A 526 5.51 2.75 -19.51
C GLY A 526 4.73 2.04 -18.38
N VAL A 527 5.20 2.13 -17.14
CA VAL A 527 4.58 1.48 -15.97
C VAL A 527 3.61 2.46 -15.30
N VAL A 528 2.46 2.70 -15.95
CA VAL A 528 1.41 3.63 -15.46
C VAL A 528 0.04 2.97 -15.51
N GLY A 529 -0.65 2.87 -14.38
CA GLY A 529 -1.99 2.29 -14.26
C GLY A 529 -2.38 1.98 -12.82
N GLY A 530 -3.66 1.67 -12.60
CA GLY A 530 -4.22 1.40 -11.27
C GLY A 530 -3.56 0.21 -10.56
N GLY A 531 -3.07 0.46 -9.35
CA GLY A 531 -2.39 -0.51 -8.50
C GLY A 531 -3.31 -1.64 -8.03
N GLY A 532 -2.76 -2.83 -7.88
CA GLY A 532 -3.50 -3.97 -7.33
C GLY A 532 -2.72 -5.28 -7.43
N GLY A 533 -3.11 -6.23 -6.59
CA GLY A 533 -2.47 -7.54 -6.49
C GLY A 533 -2.58 -8.14 -5.09
N VAL A 534 -1.69 -9.09 -4.82
CA VAL A 534 -1.62 -9.87 -3.59
C VAL A 534 -0.52 -9.33 -2.68
N SER A 535 -0.82 -9.06 -1.41
CA SER A 535 0.20 -8.76 -0.39
C SER A 535 1.19 -9.92 -0.26
N ALA A 536 2.47 -9.68 -0.50
CA ALA A 536 3.45 -10.76 -0.62
C ALA A 536 4.83 -10.47 -0.01
N CYS A 537 5.15 -9.21 0.32
CA CYS A 537 6.50 -8.79 0.66
C CYS A 537 6.59 -7.91 1.92
N THR A 538 5.81 -8.20 2.95
CA THR A 538 5.84 -7.43 4.21
C THR A 538 7.11 -7.69 5.03
N PHE A 539 7.94 -8.66 4.65
CA PHE A 539 9.16 -9.03 5.35
C PHE A 539 10.25 -9.45 4.33
N GLY A 540 10.84 -8.47 3.66
CA GLY A 540 11.87 -8.77 2.65
C GLY A 540 12.37 -7.54 1.88
N ASN A 541 13.31 -7.77 0.98
CA ASN A 541 13.94 -6.73 0.15
C ASN A 541 13.66 -7.05 -1.34
N PRO A 542 13.16 -6.12 -2.16
CA PRO A 542 12.79 -6.37 -3.55
C PRO A 542 13.96 -6.64 -4.49
N VAL A 543 15.18 -6.25 -4.10
CA VAL A 543 16.38 -6.44 -4.94
C VAL A 543 16.75 -7.92 -5.06
N ASP A 544 16.27 -8.74 -4.12
CA ASP A 544 16.37 -10.19 -4.17
C ASP A 544 14.96 -10.78 -4.04
N ALA A 545 14.33 -11.13 -5.15
CA ALA A 545 12.99 -11.73 -5.16
C ALA A 545 12.88 -12.98 -4.28
N ALA A 546 14.00 -13.68 -4.04
CA ALA A 546 14.06 -14.80 -3.10
C ALA A 546 14.02 -14.35 -1.63
N ALA A 547 14.31 -13.09 -1.36
CA ALA A 547 14.23 -12.47 -0.03
C ALA A 547 12.87 -11.81 0.26
N CYS A 548 12.00 -11.70 -0.73
CA CYS A 548 10.65 -11.16 -0.58
C CYS A 548 9.74 -12.24 0.00
N ILE A 549 9.42 -12.13 1.27
CA ILE A 549 8.59 -13.08 2.02
C ILE A 549 7.52 -12.36 2.84
N GLY A 550 6.46 -13.07 3.19
CA GLY A 550 5.38 -12.56 4.03
C GLY A 550 4.14 -12.24 3.23
N GLY A 551 3.57 -11.11 3.52
CA GLY A 551 2.23 -10.66 3.12
C GLY A 551 1.27 -10.70 4.29
N TYR A 552 0.29 -9.81 4.30
CA TYR A 552 -0.77 -9.84 5.31
C TYR A 552 -1.71 -11.01 5.07
N THR A 553 -2.15 -11.64 6.14
CA THR A 553 -3.14 -12.72 6.09
C THR A 553 -4.47 -12.17 5.56
N LYS A 554 -5.14 -12.96 4.70
CA LYS A 554 -6.48 -12.64 4.17
C LYS A 554 -7.48 -12.52 5.33
N PRO A 555 -8.10 -11.34 5.50
CA PRO A 555 -9.13 -11.20 6.52
C PRO A 555 -10.39 -12.00 6.14
N SER A 556 -11.12 -12.49 7.14
CA SER A 556 -12.32 -13.32 6.90
C SER A 556 -13.42 -12.60 6.12
N TRP A 557 -13.50 -11.28 6.22
CA TRP A 557 -14.46 -10.51 5.44
C TRP A 557 -14.11 -10.43 3.95
N GLN A 558 -12.85 -10.63 3.56
CA GLN A 558 -12.43 -10.66 2.16
C GLN A 558 -12.74 -12.03 1.55
N ALA A 559 -14.02 -12.27 1.31
CA ALA A 559 -14.56 -13.52 0.79
C ALA A 559 -15.70 -13.23 -0.18
N GLY A 560 -15.99 -14.16 -1.08
CA GLY A 560 -17.07 -14.03 -2.05
C GLY A 560 -16.64 -14.36 -3.48
N SER A 561 -17.52 -14.05 -4.44
CA SER A 561 -17.27 -14.33 -5.85
C SER A 561 -16.05 -13.54 -6.37
N GLY A 562 -15.10 -14.24 -6.96
CA GLY A 562 -13.88 -13.65 -7.53
C GLY A 562 -12.71 -13.50 -6.55
N VAL A 563 -12.92 -13.61 -5.23
CA VAL A 563 -11.84 -13.55 -4.24
C VAL A 563 -11.03 -14.85 -4.27
N PRO A 564 -9.69 -14.79 -4.52
CA PRO A 564 -8.86 -15.98 -4.53
C PRO A 564 -8.71 -16.61 -3.14
N ASN A 565 -8.64 -17.94 -3.08
CA ASN A 565 -8.34 -18.69 -1.85
C ASN A 565 -6.82 -18.90 -1.70
N ASP A 566 -6.05 -17.82 -1.63
CA ASP A 566 -4.60 -17.81 -1.52
C ASP A 566 -4.09 -17.56 -0.09
N GLY A 567 -4.99 -17.18 0.83
CA GLY A 567 -4.69 -16.92 2.23
C GLY A 567 -4.07 -15.56 2.51
N LYS A 568 -3.91 -14.72 1.49
CA LYS A 568 -3.27 -13.40 1.58
C LYS A 568 -4.25 -12.29 1.27
N ARG A 569 -4.00 -11.11 1.84
CA ARG A 569 -4.76 -9.89 1.55
C ARG A 569 -4.60 -9.50 0.09
N ASP A 570 -5.71 -9.19 -0.57
CA ASP A 570 -5.80 -8.72 -1.95
C ASP A 570 -6.23 -7.26 -2.00
N ILE A 571 -5.62 -6.47 -2.87
CA ILE A 571 -6.03 -5.09 -3.17
C ILE A 571 -6.21 -4.88 -4.68
N PRO A 572 -6.98 -3.84 -5.11
CA PRO A 572 -7.74 -2.88 -4.31
C PRO A 572 -9.07 -3.47 -3.78
N ASP A 573 -9.75 -2.75 -2.88
CA ASP A 573 -11.09 -3.13 -2.42
C ASP A 573 -12.18 -2.56 -3.33
N ILE A 574 -12.01 -1.31 -3.76
CA ILE A 574 -12.94 -0.56 -4.60
C ILE A 574 -12.13 0.33 -5.56
N SER A 575 -12.71 0.73 -6.69
CA SER A 575 -12.03 1.58 -7.65
C SER A 575 -12.96 2.66 -8.20
N PHE A 576 -12.38 3.79 -8.65
CA PHE A 576 -13.08 4.83 -9.37
C PHE A 576 -12.21 5.34 -10.53
N PHE A 577 -12.79 6.18 -11.40
CA PHE A 577 -12.06 6.80 -12.49
C PHE A 577 -10.75 7.41 -12.00
N SER A 578 -9.66 7.14 -12.71
CA SER A 578 -8.30 7.57 -12.44
C SER A 578 -7.54 7.91 -13.73
N GLY A 579 -8.22 7.90 -14.87
CA GLY A 579 -7.63 8.15 -16.18
C GLY A 579 -6.99 9.53 -16.26
N SER A 580 -5.85 9.63 -16.95
CA SER A 580 -5.11 10.89 -17.19
C SER A 580 -5.25 11.43 -18.62
N GLY A 581 -6.29 11.04 -19.33
CA GLY A 581 -6.57 11.50 -20.69
C GLY A 581 -5.78 10.80 -21.80
N PHE A 582 -5.06 9.73 -21.49
CA PHE A 582 -4.20 9.06 -22.45
C PHE A 582 -4.97 8.43 -23.63
N PHE A 583 -6.03 7.65 -23.35
CA PHE A 583 -6.85 7.01 -24.38
C PHE A 583 -8.08 7.82 -24.80
N ASN A 584 -8.80 8.38 -23.85
CA ASN A 584 -10.14 8.91 -24.00
C ASN A 584 -10.26 10.41 -23.75
N ALA A 585 -9.13 11.09 -23.56
CA ALA A 585 -9.08 12.53 -23.31
C ALA A 585 -9.86 12.99 -22.05
N SER A 586 -10.10 12.07 -21.08
CA SER A 586 -10.81 12.34 -19.83
C SER A 586 -9.82 12.36 -18.67
N PHE A 587 -9.94 13.35 -17.78
CA PHE A 587 -9.09 13.56 -16.61
C PHE A 587 -9.84 14.41 -15.59
N TYR A 588 -9.39 14.42 -14.35
CA TYR A 588 -9.96 15.27 -13.31
C TYR A 588 -9.45 16.70 -13.38
N ILE A 589 -10.32 17.65 -13.08
CA ILE A 589 -9.98 19.09 -12.98
C ILE A 589 -9.52 19.38 -11.56
N VAL A 590 -8.40 20.12 -11.44
CA VAL A 590 -7.84 20.62 -10.19
C VAL A 590 -7.42 22.06 -10.35
N CYS A 591 -7.60 22.86 -9.32
CA CYS A 591 -7.12 24.24 -9.26
C CYS A 591 -5.84 24.29 -8.43
N GLN A 592 -4.73 24.75 -9.03
CA GLN A 592 -3.44 24.89 -8.37
C GLN A 592 -2.78 26.18 -8.84
N MET A 593 -2.60 27.15 -7.95
CA MET A 593 -2.14 28.49 -8.30
C MET A 593 -0.63 28.60 -8.43
N ASP A 594 0.12 27.81 -7.67
CA ASP A 594 1.58 27.88 -7.59
C ASP A 594 2.27 26.88 -8.55
N ALA A 595 1.48 26.14 -9.34
CA ALA A 595 1.93 25.11 -10.28
C ALA A 595 3.04 25.54 -11.25
N ASN A 596 3.27 26.84 -11.41
CA ASN A 596 4.11 27.39 -12.47
C ASN A 596 5.28 28.22 -11.98
N SER A 597 5.65 28.16 -10.74
CA SER A 597 6.75 28.95 -10.17
C SER A 597 8.12 28.71 -10.84
N GLY A 598 8.25 27.67 -11.65
CA GLY A 598 9.51 27.32 -12.33
C GLY A 598 9.58 27.57 -13.84
N ALA A 599 8.46 27.80 -14.54
CA ALA A 599 8.41 27.79 -16.01
C ALA A 599 7.97 29.08 -16.70
N GLY A 600 7.71 30.17 -15.97
CA GLY A 600 7.33 31.46 -16.54
C GLY A 600 5.93 31.49 -17.15
N SER A 601 5.04 30.60 -16.81
CA SER A 601 3.65 30.59 -17.22
C SER A 601 2.71 31.04 -16.09
N SER A 602 1.47 31.30 -16.42
CA SER A 602 0.51 32.07 -15.69
C SER A 602 0.41 31.79 -14.19
N THR A 603 0.29 32.85 -13.44
CA THR A 603 0.16 32.89 -11.98
C THR A 603 -1.24 32.54 -11.47
N SER A 604 -2.14 32.00 -12.29
CA SER A 604 -3.49 31.73 -11.85
C SER A 604 -4.02 30.41 -12.36
N SER A 605 -4.37 29.56 -11.44
CA SER A 605 -5.19 28.41 -11.63
C SER A 605 -6.66 28.80 -11.51
N CYS A 606 -7.53 28.17 -12.31
CA CYS A 606 -8.98 28.40 -12.25
C CYS A 606 -9.42 29.87 -12.34
N ASN A 607 -8.82 30.64 -13.25
CA ASN A 607 -9.07 32.06 -13.39
C ASN A 607 -10.52 32.35 -13.82
N LEU A 608 -11.27 33.01 -12.93
CA LEU A 608 -12.68 33.37 -13.18
C LEU A 608 -12.86 34.64 -14.05
N THR A 609 -11.80 35.44 -14.27
CA THR A 609 -11.90 36.76 -14.94
C THR A 609 -11.83 36.68 -16.45
N THR A 610 -11.29 35.59 -17.00
CA THR A 610 -11.20 35.32 -18.43
C THR A 610 -12.47 34.63 -18.96
N PRO A 611 -12.73 34.65 -20.30
CA PRO A 611 -13.79 33.86 -20.91
C PRO A 611 -13.55 32.35 -20.86
N PHE A 612 -12.37 31.92 -20.41
CA PHE A 612 -11.98 30.53 -20.22
C PHE A 612 -11.74 30.25 -18.74
N LEU A 613 -11.81 28.98 -18.37
CA LEU A 613 -11.35 28.47 -17.09
C LEU A 613 -9.95 27.86 -17.29
N ASP A 614 -8.93 28.41 -16.64
CA ASP A 614 -7.62 27.79 -16.57
C ASP A 614 -7.64 26.75 -15.42
N PHE A 615 -7.12 25.57 -15.65
CA PHE A 615 -7.04 24.51 -14.64
C PHE A 615 -5.96 23.49 -15.00
N GLN A 616 -5.57 22.70 -14.00
CA GLN A 616 -4.70 21.55 -14.17
C GLN A 616 -5.53 20.29 -14.36
N GLY A 617 -5.04 19.34 -15.16
CA GLY A 617 -5.66 18.04 -15.37
C GLY A 617 -4.83 16.96 -14.69
N PHE A 618 -5.49 16.11 -13.91
CA PHE A 618 -4.84 14.98 -13.23
C PHE A 618 -5.62 13.67 -13.41
N GLY A 619 -4.88 12.58 -13.40
CA GLY A 619 -5.37 11.22 -13.16
C GLY A 619 -4.63 10.62 -11.98
N GLY A 620 -4.88 9.35 -11.69
CA GLY A 620 -4.24 8.64 -10.60
C GLY A 620 -5.22 8.13 -9.55
N THR A 621 -4.79 7.16 -8.78
CA THR A 621 -5.57 6.65 -7.65
C THR A 621 -5.70 7.70 -6.54
N SER A 622 -4.86 8.74 -6.57
CA SER A 622 -4.94 9.92 -5.71
C SER A 622 -6.25 10.70 -5.84
N VAL A 623 -6.93 10.69 -6.98
CA VAL A 623 -8.23 11.38 -7.10
C VAL A 623 -9.38 10.46 -6.68
N ALA A 624 -9.27 9.17 -7.00
CA ALA A 624 -10.25 8.16 -6.61
C ALA A 624 -10.37 8.01 -5.08
N THR A 625 -9.25 8.15 -4.38
CA THR A 625 -9.16 7.93 -2.92
C THR A 625 -9.90 9.00 -2.11
N PRO A 626 -9.66 10.30 -2.27
CA PRO A 626 -10.41 11.34 -1.58
C PRO A 626 -11.89 11.38 -2.03
N ALA A 627 -12.19 11.03 -3.28
CA ALA A 627 -13.58 10.90 -3.72
C ALA A 627 -14.32 9.79 -2.94
N MET A 628 -13.67 8.63 -2.70
CA MET A 628 -14.25 7.57 -1.86
C MET A 628 -14.38 8.01 -0.39
N ALA A 629 -13.42 8.76 0.16
CA ALA A 629 -13.53 9.36 1.48
C ALA A 629 -14.76 10.30 1.57
N GLY A 630 -15.02 11.08 0.53
CA GLY A 630 -16.23 11.90 0.40
C GLY A 630 -17.52 11.06 0.38
N ILE A 631 -17.53 9.92 -0.33
CA ILE A 631 -18.66 8.98 -0.30
C ILE A 631 -18.89 8.44 1.12
N MET A 632 -17.81 8.12 1.83
CA MET A 632 -17.89 7.65 3.20
C MET A 632 -18.43 8.72 4.16
N ALA A 633 -18.13 9.99 3.93
CA ALA A 633 -18.71 11.08 4.71
C ALA A 633 -20.24 11.14 4.57
N MET A 634 -20.78 10.83 3.39
CA MET A 634 -22.23 10.69 3.22
C MET A 634 -22.79 9.47 3.97
N VAL A 635 -22.04 8.37 4.09
CA VAL A 635 -22.40 7.22 4.92
C VAL A 635 -22.43 7.60 6.40
N VAL A 636 -21.37 8.26 6.89
CA VAL A 636 -21.30 8.73 8.30
C VAL A 636 -22.44 9.71 8.61
N GLN A 637 -22.73 10.65 7.71
CA GLN A 637 -23.88 11.56 7.87
C GLN A 637 -25.22 10.79 7.89
N GLN A 638 -25.39 9.79 7.02
CA GLN A 638 -26.62 8.99 6.94
C GLN A 638 -26.85 8.13 8.18
N THR A 639 -25.80 7.55 8.73
CA THR A 639 -25.85 6.68 9.90
C THR A 639 -25.81 7.43 11.22
N GLY A 640 -25.20 8.63 11.22
CA GLY A 640 -24.91 9.42 12.41
C GLY A 640 -23.78 8.85 13.28
N GLU A 641 -23.01 7.88 12.78
CA GLU A 641 -22.00 7.13 13.55
C GLU A 641 -20.74 6.91 12.73
N MET A 642 -19.57 6.88 13.40
CA MET A 642 -18.32 6.43 12.82
C MET A 642 -18.40 4.94 12.47
N GLN A 643 -17.64 4.49 11.46
CA GLN A 643 -17.79 3.16 10.90
C GLN A 643 -16.57 2.24 11.13
N GLY A 644 -15.42 2.79 11.59
CA GLY A 644 -14.18 2.01 11.69
C GLY A 644 -13.75 1.46 10.32
N ASN A 645 -13.29 0.21 10.27
CA ASN A 645 -12.99 -0.43 9.00
C ASN A 645 -14.28 -0.80 8.23
N PRO A 646 -14.60 -0.14 7.11
CA PRO A 646 -15.85 -0.38 6.40
C PRO A 646 -15.83 -1.60 5.46
N ASN A 647 -14.67 -2.21 5.22
CA ASN A 647 -14.51 -3.33 4.29
C ASN A 647 -15.44 -4.51 4.54
N PRO A 648 -15.70 -4.96 5.79
CA PRO A 648 -16.68 -6.04 6.03
C PRO A 648 -18.06 -5.74 5.45
N VAL A 649 -18.47 -4.46 5.46
CA VAL A 649 -19.74 -4.05 4.84
C VAL A 649 -19.62 -3.98 3.32
N HIS A 650 -18.52 -3.46 2.77
CA HIS A 650 -18.28 -3.42 1.32
C HIS A 650 -18.43 -4.83 0.72
N TYR A 651 -17.73 -5.82 1.28
CA TYR A 651 -17.77 -7.20 0.80
C TYR A 651 -19.13 -7.87 1.05
N ALA A 652 -19.82 -7.55 2.12
CA ALA A 652 -21.19 -8.03 2.34
C ALA A 652 -22.20 -7.48 1.31
N LEU A 653 -21.97 -6.26 0.80
CA LEU A 653 -22.78 -5.63 -0.23
C LEU A 653 -22.46 -6.14 -1.65
N ALA A 654 -21.32 -6.78 -1.87
CA ALA A 654 -20.86 -7.23 -3.19
C ALA A 654 -21.85 -8.19 -3.90
N ALA A 655 -22.62 -8.96 -3.13
CA ALA A 655 -23.62 -9.87 -3.68
C ALA A 655 -24.95 -9.18 -4.07
N GLN A 656 -25.14 -7.90 -3.72
CA GLN A 656 -26.36 -7.17 -4.02
C GLN A 656 -26.27 -6.52 -5.40
N ALA A 657 -27.31 -6.66 -6.20
CA ALA A 657 -27.38 -6.07 -7.53
C ALA A 657 -27.37 -4.52 -7.46
N ASN A 658 -26.75 -3.90 -8.43
CA ASN A 658 -26.70 -2.45 -8.64
C ASN A 658 -26.03 -1.65 -7.53
N ILE A 659 -25.17 -2.26 -6.71
CA ILE A 659 -24.33 -1.55 -5.75
C ILE A 659 -22.99 -1.20 -6.39
N PHE A 660 -22.36 -2.17 -7.05
CA PHE A 660 -21.10 -1.98 -7.75
C PHE A 660 -21.26 -2.20 -9.25
N HIS A 661 -20.50 -1.44 -10.03
CA HIS A 661 -20.33 -1.63 -11.45
C HIS A 661 -19.13 -2.54 -11.70
N ALA A 662 -19.31 -3.57 -12.53
CA ALA A 662 -18.23 -4.49 -12.85
C ALA A 662 -17.18 -3.81 -13.73
N ILE A 663 -15.91 -3.95 -13.35
CA ILE A 663 -14.76 -3.45 -14.08
C ILE A 663 -14.13 -4.61 -14.87
N THR A 664 -13.70 -4.37 -16.10
CA THR A 664 -12.99 -5.34 -16.95
C THR A 664 -11.60 -4.84 -17.27
N GLY A 665 -10.74 -5.72 -17.79
CA GLY A 665 -9.37 -5.35 -18.20
C GLY A 665 -8.29 -6.00 -17.34
N THR A 666 -7.08 -5.46 -17.41
CA THR A 666 -5.92 -5.94 -16.64
C THR A 666 -5.03 -4.80 -16.19
N ASN A 667 -4.38 -4.96 -15.04
CA ASN A 667 -3.32 -4.07 -14.58
C ASN A 667 -1.90 -4.61 -14.86
N ALA A 668 -1.78 -5.55 -15.79
CA ALA A 668 -0.48 -6.04 -16.26
C ALA A 668 0.37 -4.90 -16.82
N MET A 669 1.69 -4.97 -16.59
CA MET A 669 2.63 -3.95 -17.04
C MET A 669 3.71 -4.56 -17.92
N PRO A 670 4.30 -3.78 -18.86
CA PRO A 670 5.50 -4.21 -19.54
C PRO A 670 6.62 -4.46 -18.53
N CYS A 671 7.42 -5.50 -18.74
CA CYS A 671 8.55 -5.81 -17.87
C CYS A 671 9.80 -6.19 -18.67
N THR A 672 10.95 -6.07 -18.02
CA THR A 672 12.24 -6.44 -18.64
C THR A 672 12.39 -7.97 -18.61
N PRO A 673 12.56 -8.63 -19.75
CA PRO A 673 12.74 -10.08 -19.82
C PRO A 673 13.87 -10.58 -18.91
N GLY A 674 13.58 -11.64 -18.14
CA GLY A 674 14.52 -12.24 -17.19
C GLY A 674 14.48 -11.63 -15.78
N THR A 675 13.65 -10.62 -15.54
CA THR A 675 13.34 -10.12 -14.17
C THR A 675 12.24 -10.96 -13.51
N PRO A 676 12.03 -10.84 -12.19
CA PRO A 676 10.99 -11.58 -11.48
C PRO A 676 9.60 -11.36 -12.12
N ASP A 677 8.79 -12.42 -12.14
CA ASP A 677 7.40 -12.40 -12.62
C ASP A 677 7.22 -11.83 -14.03
N CYS A 678 8.26 -11.76 -14.84
CA CYS A 678 8.23 -11.30 -16.22
C CYS A 678 8.22 -12.48 -17.17
N THR A 679 7.21 -12.56 -18.03
CA THR A 679 7.12 -13.60 -19.07
C THR A 679 7.36 -12.99 -20.44
N ASP A 680 8.32 -13.55 -21.19
CA ASP A 680 8.50 -13.34 -22.63
C ASP A 680 8.05 -14.59 -23.43
N ALA A 681 7.57 -14.39 -24.63
CA ALA A 681 7.07 -15.51 -25.44
C ALA A 681 8.13 -16.10 -26.38
N SER A 682 9.17 -15.38 -26.76
CA SER A 682 9.98 -15.74 -27.92
C SER A 682 11.50 -15.60 -27.75
N GLY A 683 11.99 -15.17 -26.60
CA GLY A 683 13.44 -15.01 -26.36
C GLY A 683 14.13 -13.96 -27.25
N GLY A 684 13.34 -13.10 -27.92
CA GLY A 684 13.80 -12.00 -28.76
C GLY A 684 12.97 -10.74 -28.61
N ASP A 685 11.95 -10.77 -27.74
CA ASP A 685 11.10 -9.63 -27.43
C ASP A 685 11.88 -8.58 -26.62
N THR A 686 11.59 -7.30 -26.89
CA THR A 686 12.16 -6.18 -26.11
C THR A 686 11.54 -6.12 -24.72
N PHE A 687 10.23 -6.39 -24.63
CA PHE A 687 9.45 -6.41 -23.39
C PHE A 687 8.80 -7.76 -23.18
N GLY A 688 8.73 -8.19 -21.93
CA GLY A 688 7.80 -9.18 -21.42
C GLY A 688 6.57 -8.50 -20.81
N ILE A 689 5.70 -9.30 -20.20
CA ILE A 689 4.53 -8.83 -19.44
C ILE A 689 4.59 -9.41 -18.05
N THR A 690 4.29 -8.59 -17.03
CA THR A 690 4.15 -9.08 -15.65
C THR A 690 3.13 -10.21 -15.57
N THR A 691 3.50 -11.32 -14.95
CA THR A 691 2.72 -12.57 -15.00
C THR A 691 2.78 -13.27 -13.65
N VAL A 692 1.65 -13.72 -13.14
CA VAL A 692 1.56 -14.49 -11.90
C VAL A 692 2.21 -15.87 -12.11
N GLN A 693 3.28 -16.16 -11.37
CA GLN A 693 4.07 -17.39 -11.57
C GLN A 693 3.53 -18.58 -10.79
N THR A 694 2.87 -18.33 -9.65
CA THR A 694 2.44 -19.38 -8.72
C THR A 694 1.04 -19.12 -8.15
N GLY A 695 0.47 -20.14 -7.51
CA GLY A 695 -0.83 -20.01 -6.83
C GLY A 695 -2.04 -20.21 -7.73
N PRO A 696 -3.24 -19.85 -7.26
CA PRO A 696 -4.51 -20.08 -7.99
C PRO A 696 -4.62 -19.34 -9.31
N LEU A 697 -3.87 -18.25 -9.49
CA LEU A 697 -3.88 -17.40 -10.67
C LEU A 697 -2.64 -17.62 -11.58
N ALA A 698 -1.85 -18.66 -11.36
CA ALA A 698 -0.63 -18.91 -12.11
C ALA A 698 -0.87 -18.91 -13.63
N GLY A 699 -0.06 -18.14 -14.36
CA GLY A 699 -0.15 -17.92 -15.79
C GLY A 699 -1.05 -16.77 -16.23
N ALA A 700 -1.72 -16.06 -15.29
CA ALA A 700 -2.45 -14.83 -15.59
C ALA A 700 -1.47 -13.68 -15.89
N LEU A 701 -1.75 -12.85 -16.90
CA LEU A 701 -1.00 -11.65 -17.23
C LEU A 701 -1.43 -10.53 -16.25
N GLY A 702 -0.54 -10.13 -15.37
CA GLY A 702 -0.88 -9.27 -14.26
C GLY A 702 -2.07 -9.85 -13.50
N TYR A 703 -2.98 -8.96 -13.10
CA TYR A 703 -4.25 -9.39 -12.50
C TYR A 703 -5.39 -8.93 -13.41
N GLY A 704 -6.10 -9.91 -13.97
CA GLY A 704 -7.24 -9.66 -14.84
C GLY A 704 -8.52 -9.36 -14.07
N ALA A 705 -9.33 -8.48 -14.60
CA ALA A 705 -10.65 -8.17 -14.06
C ALA A 705 -11.72 -9.11 -14.62
N SER A 706 -12.59 -9.60 -13.74
CA SER A 706 -13.74 -10.46 -14.05
C SER A 706 -14.95 -10.03 -13.24
N ASN A 707 -16.13 -10.62 -13.53
CA ASN A 707 -17.32 -10.35 -12.73
C ASN A 707 -17.12 -10.75 -11.24
N GLY A 708 -17.50 -9.87 -10.34
CA GLY A 708 -17.24 -9.97 -8.90
C GLY A 708 -15.95 -9.27 -8.52
N PHE A 709 -15.40 -9.60 -7.36
CA PHE A 709 -14.09 -9.08 -6.93
C PHE A 709 -12.98 -9.53 -7.88
N ASN A 710 -12.00 -8.66 -8.12
CA ASN A 710 -10.78 -9.00 -8.83
C ASN A 710 -9.62 -8.10 -8.35
N LEU A 711 -8.38 -8.57 -8.52
CA LEU A 711 -7.18 -7.91 -8.00
C LEU A 711 -6.71 -6.69 -8.80
N ALA A 712 -7.44 -6.28 -9.83
CA ALA A 712 -7.11 -5.11 -10.63
C ALA A 712 -8.10 -3.96 -10.41
N GLY A 713 -9.37 -4.27 -10.13
CA GLY A 713 -10.43 -3.27 -9.94
C GLY A 713 -11.25 -3.45 -8.65
N GLY A 714 -10.86 -4.39 -7.77
CA GLY A 714 -11.58 -4.66 -6.52
C GLY A 714 -13.01 -5.15 -6.76
N LEU A 715 -13.94 -4.64 -5.97
CA LEU A 715 -15.38 -4.86 -6.12
C LEU A 715 -16.00 -4.06 -7.29
N GLY A 716 -15.21 -3.17 -7.90
CA GLY A 716 -15.62 -2.24 -8.93
C GLY A 716 -15.97 -0.85 -8.40
N SER A 717 -16.58 0.03 -9.20
CA SER A 717 -17.00 1.37 -8.80
C SER A 717 -18.41 1.37 -8.21
N ALA A 718 -18.66 2.25 -7.22
CA ALA A 718 -19.94 2.25 -6.54
C ALA A 718 -21.00 3.09 -7.27
N ASN A 719 -22.23 2.57 -7.34
CA ASN A 719 -23.42 3.41 -7.53
C ASN A 719 -23.74 4.08 -6.18
N VAL A 720 -23.31 5.31 -6.00
CA VAL A 720 -23.25 5.97 -4.69
C VAL A 720 -24.60 6.07 -4.00
N ALA A 721 -25.67 6.42 -4.71
CA ALA A 721 -27.01 6.50 -4.10
C ALA A 721 -27.46 5.16 -3.50
N ASN A 722 -27.24 4.07 -4.24
CA ASN A 722 -27.56 2.73 -3.81
C ASN A 722 -26.62 2.26 -2.70
N PHE A 723 -25.33 2.49 -2.86
CA PHE A 723 -24.28 2.11 -1.92
C PHE A 723 -24.53 2.73 -0.53
N VAL A 724 -24.68 4.06 -0.44
CA VAL A 724 -24.94 4.76 0.83
C VAL A 724 -26.22 4.27 1.51
N THR A 725 -27.28 4.01 0.73
CA THR A 725 -28.54 3.48 1.24
C THR A 725 -28.37 2.06 1.80
N ALA A 726 -27.72 1.20 1.03
CA ALA A 726 -27.50 -0.20 1.39
C ALA A 726 -26.55 -0.31 2.58
N PHE A 727 -25.50 0.51 2.64
CA PHE A 727 -24.53 0.51 3.73
C PHE A 727 -25.20 0.80 5.08
N ALA A 728 -26.03 1.84 5.16
CA ALA A 728 -26.75 2.19 6.39
C ALA A 728 -27.64 1.06 6.93
N SER A 729 -28.16 0.22 6.04
CA SER A 729 -29.03 -0.90 6.37
C SER A 729 -28.33 -2.26 6.37
N ALA A 730 -27.04 -2.32 6.05
CA ALA A 730 -26.31 -3.58 5.92
C ALA A 730 -26.31 -4.40 7.20
N VAL A 731 -26.48 -5.70 7.05
CA VAL A 731 -26.31 -6.69 8.12
C VAL A 731 -25.24 -7.67 7.66
N ILE A 732 -24.13 -7.71 8.38
CA ILE A 732 -23.09 -8.71 8.16
C ILE A 732 -23.62 -10.05 8.65
N ALA A 733 -23.77 -11.00 7.75
CA ALA A 733 -24.25 -12.34 8.13
C ALA A 733 -23.22 -13.04 9.02
N PRO A 734 -23.67 -13.85 10.02
CA PRO A 734 -22.76 -14.62 10.84
C PRO A 734 -21.80 -15.45 9.99
N ASP A 735 -20.52 -15.45 10.37
CA ASP A 735 -19.41 -16.05 9.62
C ASP A 735 -18.39 -16.69 10.56
N PHE A 736 -17.35 -17.31 10.01
CA PHE A 736 -16.22 -17.84 10.78
C PHE A 736 -14.90 -17.32 10.19
N SER A 737 -13.83 -17.45 10.98
CA SER A 737 -12.47 -17.15 10.56
C SER A 737 -11.56 -18.35 10.79
N VAL A 738 -10.48 -18.43 10.03
CA VAL A 738 -9.39 -19.38 10.19
C VAL A 738 -8.08 -18.61 10.36
N THR A 739 -7.38 -18.85 11.46
CA THR A 739 -6.14 -18.15 11.78
C THR A 739 -5.03 -19.10 12.18
N LEU A 740 -3.79 -18.65 12.03
CA LEU A 740 -2.57 -19.30 12.49
C LEU A 740 -1.87 -18.39 13.51
N PRO A 741 -1.02 -18.90 14.41
CA PRO A 741 -0.32 -18.09 15.41
C PRO A 741 0.78 -17.26 14.75
N ALA A 742 0.39 -16.21 14.04
CA ALA A 742 1.31 -15.25 13.40
C ALA A 742 1.55 -14.06 14.32
N THR A 743 2.69 -13.41 14.17
CA THR A 743 2.97 -12.09 14.74
C THR A 743 3.27 -11.16 13.57
N PRO A 744 2.34 -10.33 13.13
CA PRO A 744 2.58 -9.43 12.02
C PRO A 744 3.86 -8.60 12.23
N PRO A 745 4.61 -8.32 11.15
CA PRO A 745 4.39 -8.71 9.76
C PRO A 745 4.89 -10.14 9.41
N THR A 746 5.36 -10.92 10.41
CA THR A 746 5.97 -12.24 10.20
C THR A 746 4.90 -13.34 10.17
N PRO A 747 4.78 -14.11 9.08
CA PRO A 747 3.84 -15.23 9.00
C PRO A 747 4.29 -16.42 9.87
N THR A 748 3.35 -17.31 10.18
CA THR A 748 3.67 -18.60 10.82
C THR A 748 4.63 -19.39 9.95
N THR A 749 5.72 -19.89 10.55
CA THR A 749 6.70 -20.74 9.85
C THR A 749 6.74 -22.12 10.48
N VAL A 750 6.71 -23.17 9.65
CA VAL A 750 6.91 -24.56 10.06
C VAL A 750 8.16 -25.10 9.37
N THR A 751 9.08 -25.68 10.15
CA THR A 751 10.32 -26.26 9.62
C THR A 751 10.24 -27.80 9.68
N LEU A 752 10.53 -28.45 8.55
CA LEU A 752 10.61 -29.91 8.43
C LEU A 752 12.03 -30.33 8.09
N THR A 753 12.49 -31.41 8.73
CA THR A 753 13.64 -32.15 8.23
C THR A 753 13.18 -33.23 7.25
N SER A 754 14.08 -33.75 6.43
CA SER A 754 13.77 -34.89 5.53
C SER A 754 13.25 -36.10 6.33
N GLY A 755 12.06 -36.60 5.98
CA GLY A 755 11.39 -37.70 6.74
C GLY A 755 10.77 -37.23 8.07
N GLY A 756 10.84 -35.93 8.41
CA GLY A 756 10.34 -35.37 9.67
C GLY A 756 8.94 -34.82 9.58
N SER A 757 8.41 -34.42 10.73
CA SER A 757 7.13 -33.69 10.83
C SER A 757 7.27 -32.47 11.72
N GLY A 758 6.45 -31.44 11.39
CA GLY A 758 6.29 -30.20 12.17
C GLY A 758 4.80 -29.94 12.42
N ASN A 759 4.49 -29.25 13.48
CA ASN A 759 3.12 -28.95 13.84
C ASN A 759 2.90 -27.47 14.15
N THR A 760 1.68 -27.04 13.96
CA THR A 760 1.16 -25.73 14.39
C THR A 760 -0.32 -25.87 14.75
N THR A 761 -0.89 -24.82 15.31
CA THR A 761 -2.32 -24.80 15.66
C THR A 761 -3.07 -23.90 14.69
N VAL A 762 -4.10 -24.42 14.05
CA VAL A 762 -5.10 -23.65 13.32
C VAL A 762 -6.22 -23.31 14.29
N THR A 763 -6.64 -22.07 14.34
CA THR A 763 -7.76 -21.65 15.20
C THR A 763 -8.94 -21.27 14.32
N LEU A 764 -10.10 -21.89 14.59
CA LEU A 764 -11.38 -21.53 13.99
C LEU A 764 -12.19 -20.72 15.00
N THR A 765 -12.73 -19.58 14.57
CA THR A 765 -13.56 -18.72 15.44
C THR A 765 -14.76 -18.24 14.66
N GLY A 766 -15.97 -18.42 15.20
CA GLY A 766 -17.19 -17.86 14.60
C GLY A 766 -17.44 -16.43 15.07
N THR A 767 -18.25 -15.69 14.31
CA THR A 767 -18.90 -14.45 14.80
C THR A 767 -20.10 -14.78 15.68
N THR A 768 -20.66 -13.79 16.36
CA THR A 768 -21.87 -13.96 17.15
C THR A 768 -23.01 -14.49 16.28
N GLY A 769 -23.66 -15.56 16.73
CA GLY A 769 -24.74 -16.23 15.98
C GLY A 769 -24.30 -17.24 14.94
N TYR A 770 -23.02 -17.38 14.66
CA TYR A 770 -22.54 -18.44 13.77
C TYR A 770 -22.67 -19.81 14.44
N THR A 771 -23.15 -20.80 13.67
CA THR A 771 -23.15 -22.22 14.05
C THR A 771 -23.01 -23.04 12.78
N GLY A 772 -21.90 -23.77 12.68
CA GLY A 772 -21.58 -24.56 11.49
C GLY A 772 -20.56 -25.66 11.76
N THR A 773 -20.34 -26.47 10.75
CA THR A 773 -19.28 -27.48 10.75
C THR A 773 -18.29 -27.16 9.66
N VAL A 774 -17.04 -26.97 10.02
CA VAL A 774 -15.96 -26.51 9.15
C VAL A 774 -15.04 -27.66 8.79
N THR A 775 -14.77 -27.82 7.50
CA THR A 775 -13.80 -28.79 6.97
C THR A 775 -12.51 -28.07 6.61
N LEU A 776 -11.37 -28.65 6.99
CA LEU A 776 -10.03 -28.10 6.73
C LEU A 776 -9.31 -28.90 5.67
N SER A 777 -8.54 -28.20 4.81
CA SER A 777 -7.67 -28.79 3.80
C SER A 777 -6.42 -27.94 3.62
N CYS A 778 -5.38 -28.48 2.92
CA CYS A 778 -4.19 -27.72 2.55
C CYS A 778 -4.00 -27.72 1.04
N SER A 779 -3.42 -26.63 0.52
CA SER A 779 -2.92 -26.55 -0.86
C SER A 779 -1.50 -25.95 -0.87
N GLY A 780 -0.81 -26.04 -1.99
CA GLY A 780 0.57 -25.53 -2.10
C GLY A 780 1.63 -26.41 -1.42
N LEU A 781 1.33 -27.66 -1.09
CA LEU A 781 2.28 -28.57 -0.44
C LEU A 781 3.38 -29.02 -1.41
N PRO A 782 4.67 -29.06 -0.98
CA PRO A 782 5.74 -29.64 -1.76
C PRO A 782 5.49 -31.14 -2.04
N THR A 783 6.06 -31.63 -3.13
CA THR A 783 6.01 -33.07 -3.45
C THR A 783 6.54 -33.92 -2.31
N GLY A 784 5.79 -34.92 -1.89
CA GLY A 784 6.14 -35.78 -0.74
C GLY A 784 5.80 -35.20 0.63
N THR A 785 5.15 -34.04 0.68
CA THR A 785 4.64 -33.47 1.92
C THR A 785 3.14 -33.69 2.02
N THR A 786 2.66 -34.04 3.23
CA THR A 786 1.23 -34.20 3.53
C THR A 786 0.84 -33.31 4.70
N CYS A 787 -0.44 -32.93 4.77
CA CYS A 787 -1.01 -32.26 5.95
C CYS A 787 -2.10 -33.13 6.58
N ALA A 788 -2.18 -33.08 7.91
CA ALA A 788 -3.20 -33.76 8.68
C ALA A 788 -3.70 -32.87 9.82
N PHE A 789 -5.01 -32.89 10.03
CA PHE A 789 -5.67 -32.12 11.07
C PHE A 789 -6.16 -33.03 12.19
N THR A 790 -6.07 -32.57 13.44
CA THR A 790 -6.62 -33.26 14.60
C THR A 790 -7.43 -32.30 15.46
N PRO A 791 -8.75 -32.53 15.60
CA PRO A 791 -9.56 -33.63 15.06
C PRO A 791 -9.59 -33.62 13.52
N SER A 792 -9.76 -34.82 12.91
CA SER A 792 -9.58 -35.03 11.47
C SER A 792 -10.72 -34.51 10.59
N ALA A 793 -11.80 -33.97 11.15
CA ALA A 793 -12.90 -33.26 10.48
C ALA A 793 -14.30 -33.90 10.67
N PRO A 794 -15.38 -33.22 10.32
CA PRO A 794 -15.48 -31.75 10.32
C PRO A 794 -15.54 -31.19 11.75
N VAL A 795 -15.08 -29.97 11.95
CA VAL A 795 -14.98 -29.30 13.27
C VAL A 795 -16.22 -28.46 13.50
N SER A 796 -16.91 -28.65 14.63
CA SER A 796 -18.03 -27.79 15.00
C SER A 796 -17.54 -26.46 15.55
N VAL A 797 -18.04 -25.35 15.00
CA VAL A 797 -17.73 -23.97 15.41
C VAL A 797 -19.05 -23.29 15.80
N THR A 798 -19.09 -22.68 16.98
CA THR A 798 -20.30 -22.02 17.49
C THR A 798 -19.93 -20.73 18.19
N GLY A 799 -20.49 -19.63 17.71
CA GLY A 799 -20.24 -18.30 18.26
C GLY A 799 -18.75 -17.94 18.31
N THR A 800 -18.42 -17.01 19.18
CA THR A 800 -17.06 -16.43 19.31
C THR A 800 -16.04 -17.30 20.08
N THR A 801 -16.39 -18.57 20.37
CA THR A 801 -15.48 -19.48 21.06
C THR A 801 -14.45 -20.01 20.07
N ALA A 802 -13.18 -19.75 20.34
CA ALA A 802 -12.06 -20.25 19.54
C ALA A 802 -11.92 -21.77 19.66
N VAL A 803 -11.85 -22.47 18.55
CA VAL A 803 -11.68 -23.93 18.46
C VAL A 803 -10.30 -24.23 17.88
N PRO A 804 -9.34 -24.66 18.70
CA PRO A 804 -8.01 -25.01 18.22
C PRO A 804 -8.02 -26.39 17.52
N VAL A 805 -7.34 -26.48 16.38
CA VAL A 805 -7.13 -27.70 15.60
C VAL A 805 -5.65 -27.86 15.35
N SER A 806 -5.08 -28.99 15.73
CA SER A 806 -3.65 -29.27 15.44
C SER A 806 -3.47 -29.56 13.95
N LEU A 807 -2.59 -28.83 13.28
CA LEU A 807 -2.10 -29.12 11.93
C LEU A 807 -0.72 -29.77 12.03
N VAL A 808 -0.57 -30.94 11.46
CA VAL A 808 0.70 -31.65 11.34
C VAL A 808 1.09 -31.73 9.86
N LEU A 809 2.25 -31.21 9.53
CA LEU A 809 2.88 -31.36 8.22
C LEU A 809 3.94 -32.43 8.30
N THR A 810 3.94 -33.39 7.37
CA THR A 810 4.89 -34.51 7.35
C THR A 810 5.53 -34.59 5.96
N ASN A 811 6.86 -34.58 5.93
CA ASN A 811 7.62 -34.85 4.71
C ASN A 811 8.02 -36.32 4.67
N THR A 812 7.49 -37.07 3.71
CA THR A 812 7.78 -38.52 3.51
C THR A 812 8.86 -38.75 2.45
N ALA A 813 9.39 -37.73 1.84
CA ALA A 813 10.42 -37.86 0.81
C ALA A 813 11.75 -38.37 1.44
N SER A 814 12.05 -39.61 1.21
CA SER A 814 13.39 -40.16 1.45
C SER A 814 14.30 -39.83 0.27
N GLY A 815 14.95 -38.70 0.28
CA GLY A 815 15.92 -38.31 -0.74
C GLY A 815 15.78 -36.86 -1.22
N MET A 816 16.92 -36.29 -1.60
CA MET A 816 17.10 -34.93 -2.04
C MET A 816 15.86 -34.37 -2.75
N LEU A 817 15.26 -33.33 -2.17
CA LEU A 817 14.41 -32.42 -2.94
C LEU A 817 15.30 -31.82 -4.02
N THR A 818 15.16 -32.31 -5.25
CA THR A 818 15.66 -31.54 -6.37
C THR A 818 14.91 -30.20 -6.32
N PRO A 819 15.61 -29.05 -6.29
CA PRO A 819 14.93 -27.78 -6.48
C PRO A 819 14.04 -27.94 -7.72
N MET A 820 12.79 -27.49 -7.67
CA MET A 820 11.99 -27.35 -8.86
C MET A 820 12.86 -26.59 -9.84
N GLY A 821 13.35 -27.29 -10.86
CA GLY A 821 14.29 -26.72 -11.78
C GLY A 821 13.68 -25.45 -12.36
N HIS A 822 14.33 -24.34 -12.13
CA HIS A 822 14.40 -23.38 -13.20
C HIS A 822 14.62 -24.22 -14.44
N ARG A 823 13.66 -24.22 -15.34
CA ARG A 823 13.81 -24.79 -16.67
C ARG A 823 15.10 -24.18 -17.18
N SER A 824 16.19 -24.95 -17.07
CA SER A 824 17.44 -24.53 -17.65
C SER A 824 17.11 -24.21 -19.09
N THR A 825 17.20 -22.95 -19.46
CA THR A 825 17.44 -22.58 -20.85
C THR A 825 18.45 -23.56 -21.38
N PRO A 826 18.26 -24.14 -22.56
CA PRO A 826 19.25 -25.02 -23.14
C PRO A 826 20.55 -24.23 -23.13
N THR A 827 21.50 -24.70 -22.37
CA THR A 827 22.86 -24.19 -22.33
C THR A 827 23.30 -24.11 -23.76
N ALA A 828 23.48 -22.91 -24.30
CA ALA A 828 24.27 -22.72 -25.50
C ALA A 828 25.57 -23.46 -25.23
N ALA A 829 25.88 -24.43 -26.12
CA ALA A 829 27.02 -25.28 -25.98
C ALA A 829 28.21 -24.40 -25.62
N GLN A 830 28.84 -24.66 -24.47
CA GLN A 830 30.08 -24.03 -24.12
C GLN A 830 31.07 -24.30 -25.23
N VAL A 831 31.20 -23.36 -26.15
CA VAL A 831 32.35 -23.28 -27.01
C VAL A 831 33.51 -22.95 -26.09
N GLY A 832 34.30 -23.98 -25.77
CA GLY A 832 35.32 -23.90 -24.75
C GLY A 832 36.18 -22.65 -24.96
N SER A 833 36.33 -21.86 -23.90
CA SER A 833 37.10 -20.64 -23.81
C SER A 833 38.55 -20.78 -24.29
N GLY A 834 39.06 -21.98 -24.44
CA GLY A 834 40.39 -22.29 -25.01
C GLY A 834 40.54 -21.99 -26.51
N ARG A 835 39.46 -22.07 -27.33
CA ARG A 835 39.57 -21.76 -28.77
C ARG A 835 39.53 -20.26 -29.06
N LEU A 836 38.83 -19.48 -28.23
CA LEU A 836 38.79 -18.02 -28.37
C LEU A 836 40.13 -17.41 -27.96
N MET A 837 40.77 -17.94 -26.92
CA MET A 837 42.07 -17.47 -26.45
C MET A 837 43.20 -17.79 -27.50
N LEU A 838 43.13 -18.91 -28.17
CA LEU A 838 44.04 -19.25 -29.26
C LEU A 838 43.86 -18.36 -30.50
N LEU A 839 42.66 -17.91 -30.80
CA LEU A 839 42.40 -16.95 -31.86
C LEU A 839 42.91 -15.55 -31.52
N PHE A 840 42.75 -15.09 -30.30
CA PHE A 840 43.29 -13.80 -29.85
C PHE A 840 44.84 -13.81 -29.82
N VAL A 841 45.46 -14.90 -29.37
CA VAL A 841 46.92 -15.05 -29.41
C VAL A 841 47.40 -15.13 -30.87
N GLY A 842 46.69 -15.82 -31.76
CA GLY A 842 46.97 -15.85 -33.19
C GLY A 842 46.88 -14.47 -33.85
N PHE A 843 45.85 -13.70 -33.58
CA PHE A 843 45.71 -12.32 -34.08
C PHE A 843 46.76 -11.36 -33.48
N ALA A 844 47.14 -11.50 -32.21
CA ALA A 844 48.17 -10.70 -31.58
C ALA A 844 49.56 -11.00 -32.22
N ILE A 845 49.88 -12.25 -32.47
CA ILE A 845 51.15 -12.66 -33.15
C ILE A 845 51.12 -12.17 -34.58
N MET A 846 50.03 -12.23 -35.32
CA MET A 846 49.91 -11.73 -36.70
C MET A 846 50.03 -10.21 -36.74
N TRP A 847 49.44 -9.48 -35.77
CA TRP A 847 49.54 -8.03 -35.67
C TRP A 847 50.94 -7.58 -35.29
N LEU A 848 51.60 -8.27 -34.34
CA LEU A 848 53.03 -8.04 -34.01
C LEU A 848 53.96 -8.35 -35.16
N GLY A 849 53.70 -9.37 -35.97
CA GLY A 849 54.41 -9.69 -37.21
C GLY A 849 54.29 -8.58 -38.26
N ILE A 850 53.10 -8.00 -38.40
CA ILE A 850 52.87 -6.88 -39.35
C ILE A 850 53.60 -5.58 -38.85
N GLN A 851 53.65 -5.35 -37.53
CA GLN A 851 54.37 -4.21 -36.96
C GLN A 851 55.91 -4.40 -37.00
N ALA A 852 56.39 -5.65 -36.86
CA ALA A 852 57.83 -5.93 -36.93
C ALA A 852 58.40 -5.75 -38.36
N GLY A 853 57.59 -5.94 -39.41
CA GLY A 853 57.91 -5.67 -40.78
C GLY A 853 58.10 -4.17 -41.08
N ARG A 854 57.69 -3.27 -40.24
CA ARG A 854 57.82 -1.79 -40.40
C ARG A 854 58.89 -1.15 -39.56
N ARG A 855 59.48 -1.87 -38.57
CA ARG A 855 60.63 -1.39 -37.76
C ARG A 855 61.61 -2.54 -37.56
N LYS A 856 62.88 -2.35 -37.86
CA LYS A 856 63.98 -3.32 -37.68
C LYS A 856 64.15 -3.65 -36.20
N LEU A 857 63.28 -4.49 -35.63
CA LEU A 857 63.44 -5.00 -34.28
C LEU A 857 64.21 -6.35 -34.35
N ARG A 858 65.29 -6.49 -33.56
CA ARG A 858 66.12 -7.69 -33.54
C ARG A 858 65.35 -8.88 -32.96
N TRP A 859 65.33 -10.02 -33.60
CA TRP A 859 64.70 -11.26 -33.26
C TRP A 859 65.03 -11.82 -31.86
N SER A 860 66.14 -11.36 -31.29
CA SER A 860 66.56 -11.77 -29.95
C SER A 860 65.61 -11.37 -28.82
N VAL A 861 64.83 -10.26 -28.93
CA VAL A 861 63.90 -9.82 -27.93
C VAL A 861 62.62 -10.63 -27.95
N VAL A 862 62.19 -11.05 -29.11
CA VAL A 862 60.98 -11.88 -29.30
C VAL A 862 61.21 -13.32 -28.77
N ALA A 863 62.39 -13.88 -28.98
CA ALA A 863 62.80 -15.18 -28.47
C ALA A 863 62.89 -15.22 -26.93
N SER A 864 63.39 -14.12 -26.32
CA SER A 864 63.52 -14.00 -24.86
C SER A 864 62.15 -13.88 -24.17
N LEU A 865 61.17 -13.18 -24.77
CA LEU A 865 59.82 -13.05 -24.21
C LEU A 865 59.03 -14.37 -24.35
N LEU A 866 59.25 -15.16 -25.40
CA LEU A 866 58.63 -16.49 -25.55
C LEU A 866 59.24 -17.51 -24.59
N LEU A 867 60.52 -17.42 -24.24
CA LEU A 867 61.15 -18.33 -23.29
C LEU A 867 60.72 -18.04 -21.83
N VAL A 868 60.51 -16.76 -21.49
CA VAL A 868 60.00 -16.36 -20.16
C VAL A 868 58.50 -16.76 -20.00
N GLY A 869 57.70 -16.61 -21.04
CA GLY A 869 56.31 -17.08 -21.06
C GLY A 869 56.15 -18.58 -20.89
N SER A 870 57.09 -19.38 -21.47
CA SER A 870 57.09 -20.83 -21.35
C SER A 870 57.59 -21.33 -19.99
N LEU A 871 58.48 -20.61 -19.34
CA LEU A 871 59.01 -20.94 -18.01
C LEU A 871 58.03 -20.60 -16.89
N LEU A 872 57.15 -19.58 -17.06
CA LEU A 872 56.12 -19.26 -16.12
C LEU A 872 54.92 -20.22 -16.22
N GLY A 873 54.71 -20.90 -17.34
CA GLY A 873 53.68 -21.92 -17.51
C GLY A 873 53.99 -23.27 -16.89
N ILE A 874 55.27 -23.57 -16.60
CA ILE A 874 55.68 -24.87 -16.04
C ILE A 874 55.82 -24.84 -14.51
N ALA A 875 55.88 -23.63 -13.91
CA ALA A 875 55.99 -23.51 -12.46
C ALA A 875 54.65 -23.62 -11.71
N ALA A 876 53.57 -23.84 -12.42
CA ALA A 876 52.20 -23.92 -11.85
C ALA A 876 51.64 -25.34 -11.64
N CYS A 877 52.46 -26.39 -11.86
CA CYS A 877 52.06 -27.78 -11.59
C CYS A 877 53.06 -28.48 -10.67
N GLY A 878 52.83 -28.40 -9.38
CA GLY A 878 53.62 -29.14 -8.43
C GLY A 878 53.49 -28.67 -6.99
N GLY A 879 52.37 -29.07 -6.36
CA GLY A 879 52.15 -28.86 -4.94
C GLY A 879 50.82 -29.54 -4.52
N SER A 880 50.87 -30.83 -4.24
CA SER A 880 49.76 -31.53 -3.56
C SER A 880 49.74 -31.05 -2.11
N SER A 881 48.99 -30.02 -1.82
CA SER A 881 48.42 -29.76 -0.51
C SER A 881 46.99 -30.32 -0.48
N SER A 882 46.76 -31.24 0.44
CA SER A 882 45.43 -31.71 0.79
C SER A 882 44.58 -30.53 1.25
N HIS A 883 43.88 -29.88 0.29
CA HIS A 883 42.79 -28.99 0.60
C HIS A 883 41.59 -29.86 0.94
N SER A 884 41.24 -29.89 2.22
CA SER A 884 39.88 -30.25 2.59
C SER A 884 38.94 -29.37 1.77
N THR A 885 38.17 -29.96 0.83
CA THR A 885 37.04 -29.30 0.20
C THR A 885 36.25 -28.64 1.30
N PRO A 886 35.94 -27.32 1.23
CA PRO A 886 35.00 -26.73 2.15
C PRO A 886 33.71 -27.56 2.08
N PRO A 887 33.02 -27.81 3.21
CA PRO A 887 31.77 -28.52 3.20
C PRO A 887 30.86 -27.84 2.17
N PRO A 888 30.07 -28.60 1.39
CA PRO A 888 29.10 -28.00 0.49
C PRO A 888 28.27 -26.99 1.28
N PRO A 889 27.94 -25.81 0.69
CA PRO A 889 27.08 -24.86 1.37
C PRO A 889 25.82 -25.60 1.82
N PRO A 890 25.30 -25.30 3.01
CA PRO A 890 24.08 -25.93 3.49
C PRO A 890 23.01 -25.79 2.39
N PRO A 891 22.17 -26.82 2.17
CA PRO A 891 21.15 -26.77 1.14
C PRO A 891 20.30 -25.50 1.34
N THR A 892 20.09 -24.76 0.27
CA THR A 892 19.25 -23.55 0.28
C THR A 892 17.85 -23.95 0.75
N VAL A 893 17.46 -23.43 1.89
CA VAL A 893 16.14 -23.64 2.46
C VAL A 893 15.13 -22.90 1.61
N ALA A 894 14.30 -23.61 0.87
CA ALA A 894 13.21 -22.99 0.09
C ALA A 894 11.99 -22.77 1.01
N ASN A 895 11.65 -21.52 1.28
CA ASN A 895 10.39 -21.20 1.92
C ASN A 895 9.26 -21.37 0.91
N GLN A 896 8.30 -22.22 1.20
CA GLN A 896 7.13 -22.46 0.36
C GLN A 896 5.86 -22.06 1.08
N THR A 897 4.99 -21.31 0.39
CA THR A 897 3.67 -20.95 0.93
C THR A 897 2.76 -22.17 0.91
N VAL A 898 2.25 -22.55 2.07
CA VAL A 898 1.19 -23.56 2.24
C VAL A 898 -0.07 -22.84 2.69
N VAL A 899 -1.14 -22.98 1.94
CA VAL A 899 -2.44 -22.38 2.23
C VAL A 899 -3.30 -23.39 3.00
N VAL A 900 -3.85 -22.98 4.12
CA VAL A 900 -4.87 -23.71 4.89
C VAL A 900 -6.23 -23.13 4.49
N ILE A 901 -7.10 -24.00 3.98
CA ILE A 901 -8.45 -23.67 3.51
C ILE A 901 -9.46 -24.27 4.47
N ALA A 902 -10.41 -23.46 4.90
CA ALA A 902 -11.52 -23.84 5.78
C ALA A 902 -12.86 -23.54 5.10
N THR A 903 -13.77 -24.53 5.04
CA THR A 903 -15.08 -24.36 4.41
C THR A 903 -16.19 -25.01 5.22
N ASP A 904 -17.34 -24.35 5.32
CA ASP A 904 -18.57 -24.93 5.85
C ASP A 904 -19.53 -25.44 4.75
N GLY A 905 -19.07 -25.40 3.49
CA GLY A 905 -19.85 -25.78 2.31
C GLY A 905 -20.58 -24.62 1.65
N THR A 906 -20.75 -23.48 2.35
CA THR A 906 -21.34 -22.24 1.83
C THR A 906 -20.35 -21.10 1.78
N LYS A 907 -19.46 -21.04 2.77
CA LYS A 907 -18.41 -20.04 2.90
C LYS A 907 -17.06 -20.73 2.94
N THR A 908 -16.06 -20.07 2.39
CA THR A 908 -14.68 -20.56 2.36
C THR A 908 -13.75 -19.43 2.72
N HIS A 909 -12.86 -19.72 3.70
CA HIS A 909 -11.82 -18.82 4.16
C HIS A 909 -10.47 -19.50 4.06
N SER A 910 -9.40 -18.73 3.96
CA SER A 910 -8.05 -19.25 3.87
C SER A 910 -7.07 -18.42 4.67
N THR A 911 -6.01 -19.09 5.14
CA THR A 911 -4.83 -18.48 5.74
C THR A 911 -3.61 -19.20 5.22
N TYR A 912 -2.41 -18.70 5.47
CA TYR A 912 -1.20 -19.33 4.96
C TYR A 912 -0.11 -19.45 6.02
N LEU A 913 0.80 -20.38 5.80
CA LEU A 913 2.06 -20.49 6.54
C LEU A 913 3.24 -20.66 5.57
N LEU A 914 4.43 -20.35 6.03
CA LEU A 914 5.67 -20.64 5.32
C LEU A 914 6.22 -21.99 5.78
N LEU A 915 6.45 -22.88 4.84
CA LEU A 915 7.05 -24.18 5.06
C LEU A 915 8.52 -24.14 4.65
N THR A 916 9.39 -24.43 5.59
CA THR A 916 10.82 -24.55 5.40
C THR A 916 11.21 -26.03 5.46
N VAL A 917 11.84 -26.57 4.42
CA VAL A 917 12.34 -27.95 4.40
C VAL A 917 13.86 -27.93 4.43
N GLN A 918 14.46 -28.60 5.43
CA GLN A 918 15.92 -28.68 5.67
C GLN A 918 16.46 -30.07 5.34
#